data_c7b5669da1b4f1b4bdcc2ccc0a39e3e5
#
_entry.id   c7b5669da1b4f1b4bdcc2ccc0a39e3e5
#
_cell.length_a   1.000
_cell.length_b   1.000
_cell.length_c   1.000
_cell.angle_alpha   90.00
_cell.angle_beta   90.00
_cell.angle_gamma   90.00
#
_symmetry.space_group_name_H-M   'P 1'
#
loop_
_entity.id
_entity.type
_entity.pdbx_description
1 polymer ?
#
loop_
_entity_poly.entity_id
_entity_poly.type
_entity_poly.pdbx_seq_one_letter_code
_entity_poly.pdbx_strand_id
1 'polypeptide(L)'
;MDADAVGAPAFEGADAAPLEGADAAPLDVAATLRKDLRAYTLAAVEQLLGPEALAAVRREQRVPALARARAIAEDGRPVGGVGFEGRNAVNADDVRLANLTRLFMLGDRLGEGEIAAALPATWARGRVGAVVKDGRALFQIVPAPIPGHLQVFRSAAESGSAPESGSAPESSSAPEPVSPPSLGRTPAPDCASPPSLHRAAGVDARRRDDVLIASDWGELAGAIPGPDHVMPVGGATRTLAALAAYGADERVLDVGTGCGYHAILAALCGARVTATDVSARALGYARFNAALAGAEIDFRRGSLLEPVRDSRSDLADAVDSLDSWSAAHERYDVVVSNPPFVITPEAARADGVRTYRDGGREGDSLLAELVGELGDVLAPGGRAWMLGNWEIKASDAAPDPSLGSASDLLSDAAPDRPFDAVPDWARGPAAWVPDGLDAWVIQREVLAPPDYAEMWLRDGGQTPRDRGYEEAYAAWLDDFARRGVIGVGMGYISVRAPEGDAGDSNARDWEAAGSNVGDWDAAGSNAEDSAKRRPWRRFEELSGPAPIDLHGYVEGVWAHRDLLRAGDSALLAARLACRGVEHRLHAPGQPEPFMLKLAQVAGFAAEVQVTSAVAGVVGACDGELTLGALCDAVAQLLGEPAEDVRTEVLPAVRELVGLGILISGEPSTAQR
;
A
#
# COMPACT_ATOMS: atom_id res chain seq x y z
N MET A 1 47.15 -22.17 17.19
CA MET A 1 47.02 -20.83 16.60
C MET A 1 45.55 -20.57 16.52
N ASP A 2 45.09 -19.91 17.56
CA ASP A 2 43.68 -19.64 17.82
C ASP A 2 43.21 -18.53 16.87
N ALA A 3 42.18 -18.82 16.10
CA ALA A 3 41.48 -17.81 15.32
C ALA A 3 40.38 -17.22 16.22
N ASP A 4 40.67 -16.08 16.82
CA ASP A 4 39.69 -15.30 17.54
C ASP A 4 38.53 -14.92 16.58
N ALA A 5 37.41 -15.53 16.83
CA ALA A 5 36.13 -15.11 16.26
C ALA A 5 35.79 -13.74 16.89
N VAL A 6 35.96 -12.67 16.13
CA VAL A 6 35.43 -11.34 16.48
C VAL A 6 33.89 -11.44 16.26
N GLY A 7 33.22 -11.90 17.30
CA GLY A 7 31.78 -11.77 17.41
C GLY A 7 31.41 -10.28 17.43
N ALA A 8 30.55 -9.85 16.55
CA ALA A 8 29.93 -8.53 16.63
C ALA A 8 29.27 -8.41 18.02
N PRO A 9 29.45 -7.32 18.75
CA PRO A 9 28.78 -7.16 20.03
C PRO A 9 27.28 -7.13 19.80
N ALA A 10 26.58 -8.09 20.41
CA ALA A 10 25.14 -8.07 20.50
C ALA A 10 24.72 -6.72 21.11
N PHE A 11 23.73 -6.09 20.50
CA PHE A 11 23.03 -4.96 21.10
C PHE A 11 22.29 -5.52 22.34
N GLU A 12 22.92 -5.50 23.51
CA GLU A 12 22.20 -5.70 24.76
C GLU A 12 21.21 -4.54 24.89
N GLY A 13 19.92 -4.90 24.99
CA GLY A 13 18.82 -3.97 25.05
C GLY A 13 19.06 -2.89 26.10
N ALA A 14 19.06 -1.65 25.68
CA ALA A 14 19.02 -0.53 26.60
C ALA A 14 17.67 -0.57 27.33
N ASP A 15 17.70 -0.90 28.61
CA ASP A 15 16.61 -0.65 29.55
C ASP A 15 16.33 0.86 29.58
N ALA A 16 15.40 1.31 28.78
CA ALA A 16 14.55 2.49 28.88
C ALA A 16 14.00 2.80 27.48
N ALA A 17 12.72 2.65 27.29
CA ALA A 17 12.04 3.17 26.12
C ALA A 17 12.20 4.70 26.10
N PRO A 18 12.96 5.28 25.14
CA PRO A 18 13.27 6.72 25.17
C PRO A 18 12.05 7.60 24.92
N LEU A 19 10.90 6.99 24.60
CA LEU A 19 9.68 7.69 24.20
C LEU A 19 8.44 7.23 25.02
N GLU A 20 8.63 6.44 26.10
CA GLU A 20 7.58 6.11 27.06
C GLU A 20 7.39 7.24 28.06
N GLY A 21 6.33 8.01 27.90
CA GLY A 21 5.89 9.04 28.82
C GLY A 21 5.00 10.05 28.11
N ALA A 22 3.88 10.39 28.73
CA ALA A 22 2.98 11.43 28.23
C ALA A 22 3.56 12.85 28.31
N ASP A 23 4.86 13.00 28.57
CA ASP A 23 5.50 14.27 28.85
C ASP A 23 5.90 15.04 27.57
N ALA A 24 5.76 16.36 27.61
CA ALA A 24 6.05 17.30 26.52
C ALA A 24 7.53 17.29 26.04
N ALA A 25 8.45 16.62 26.74
CA ALA A 25 9.86 16.57 26.42
C ALA A 25 10.19 15.94 25.05
N PRO A 26 9.54 14.85 24.60
CA PRO A 26 9.77 14.29 23.26
C PRO A 26 9.42 15.24 22.12
N LEU A 27 8.36 16.04 22.27
CA LEU A 27 7.88 16.95 21.22
C LEU A 27 8.81 18.16 21.00
N ASP A 28 9.41 18.69 22.07
CA ASP A 28 10.39 19.79 21.99
C ASP A 28 11.69 19.31 21.29
N VAL A 29 12.11 18.06 21.56
CA VAL A 29 13.24 17.43 20.87
C VAL A 29 12.98 17.25 19.39
N ALA A 30 11.80 16.78 18.99
CA ALA A 30 11.41 16.58 17.59
C ALA A 30 11.45 17.90 16.80
N ALA A 31 10.93 19.00 17.37
CA ALA A 31 10.96 20.33 16.74
C ALA A 31 12.38 20.85 16.53
N THR A 32 13.32 20.53 17.45
CA THR A 32 14.72 20.93 17.34
C THR A 32 15.45 20.05 16.32
N LEU A 33 15.23 18.75 16.39
CA LEU A 33 15.83 17.76 15.52
C LEU A 33 15.41 17.95 14.06
N ARG A 34 14.15 18.37 13.81
CA ARG A 34 13.68 18.76 12.46
C ARG A 34 14.59 19.80 11.79
N LYS A 35 15.13 20.75 12.56
CA LYS A 35 16.06 21.75 12.03
C LYS A 35 17.40 21.13 11.65
N ASP A 36 17.88 20.22 12.48
CA ASP A 36 19.13 19.52 12.24
C ASP A 36 19.06 18.54 11.07
N LEU A 37 17.92 17.92 10.86
CA LEU A 37 17.70 16.90 9.82
C LEU A 37 17.17 17.47 8.50
N ARG A 38 17.10 18.80 8.31
CA ARG A 38 16.53 19.40 7.09
C ARG A 38 17.16 18.91 5.79
N ALA A 39 18.47 18.68 5.76
CA ALA A 39 19.19 18.17 4.59
C ALA A 39 19.29 16.64 4.55
N TYR A 40 18.79 15.94 5.56
CA TYR A 40 18.79 14.47 5.65
C TYR A 40 17.56 13.91 4.95
N THR A 41 17.61 13.89 3.61
CA THR A 41 16.54 13.42 2.73
C THR A 41 16.90 12.11 2.08
N LEU A 42 15.90 11.37 1.57
CA LEU A 42 16.11 10.11 0.86
C LEU A 42 17.08 10.31 -0.32
N ALA A 43 16.82 11.30 -1.16
CA ALA A 43 17.67 11.59 -2.33
C ALA A 43 19.10 11.96 -1.94
N ALA A 44 19.28 12.73 -0.86
CA ALA A 44 20.62 13.08 -0.38
C ALA A 44 21.39 11.87 0.16
N VAL A 45 20.72 10.98 0.90
CA VAL A 45 21.31 9.73 1.41
C VAL A 45 21.64 8.78 0.27
N GLU A 46 20.75 8.63 -0.72
CA GLU A 46 21.00 7.81 -1.91
C GLU A 46 22.20 8.32 -2.73
N GLN A 47 22.30 9.62 -2.91
CA GLN A 47 23.45 10.26 -3.58
C GLN A 47 24.75 10.05 -2.79
N LEU A 48 24.70 10.19 -1.45
CA LEU A 48 25.86 9.98 -0.59
C LEU A 48 26.38 8.56 -0.68
N LEU A 49 25.51 7.57 -0.55
CA LEU A 49 25.86 6.15 -0.52
C LEU A 49 26.23 5.61 -1.91
N GLY A 50 25.57 6.09 -2.94
CA GLY A 50 25.73 5.60 -4.31
C GLY A 50 25.14 4.20 -4.53
N PRO A 51 25.10 3.73 -5.80
CA PRO A 51 24.30 2.55 -6.16
C PRO A 51 24.79 1.25 -5.52
N GLU A 52 26.10 1.05 -5.35
CA GLU A 52 26.66 -0.17 -4.78
C GLU A 52 26.36 -0.33 -3.29
N ALA A 53 26.55 0.75 -2.51
CA ALA A 53 26.28 0.73 -1.08
C ALA A 53 24.77 0.66 -0.81
N LEU A 54 23.94 1.33 -1.63
CA LEU A 54 22.48 1.20 -1.58
C LEU A 54 22.01 -0.21 -1.89
N ALA A 55 22.57 -0.85 -2.92
CA ALA A 55 22.26 -2.24 -3.23
C ALA A 55 22.65 -3.19 -2.08
N ALA A 56 23.73 -2.88 -1.34
CA ALA A 56 24.09 -3.61 -0.14
C ALA A 56 23.10 -3.38 1.01
N VAL A 57 22.70 -2.13 1.27
CA VAL A 57 21.68 -1.78 2.29
C VAL A 57 20.37 -2.50 2.02
N ARG A 58 19.92 -2.58 0.76
CA ARG A 58 18.70 -3.31 0.37
C ARG A 58 18.77 -4.82 0.64
N ARG A 59 19.97 -5.36 0.81
CA ARG A 59 20.23 -6.75 1.22
C ARG A 59 20.67 -6.84 2.69
N GLU A 60 20.39 -5.82 3.48
CA GLU A 60 20.72 -5.71 4.90
C GLU A 60 22.23 -5.80 5.21
N GLN A 61 23.05 -5.44 4.23
CA GLN A 61 24.51 -5.40 4.36
C GLN A 61 24.99 -3.98 4.65
N ARG A 62 25.24 -3.68 5.93
CA ARG A 62 25.63 -2.37 6.42
C ARG A 62 27.04 -1.94 6.03
N VAL A 63 27.97 -2.89 5.96
CA VAL A 63 29.43 -2.61 5.90
C VAL A 63 29.83 -1.70 4.72
N PRO A 64 29.38 -1.92 3.46
CA PRO A 64 29.75 -1.03 2.35
C PRO A 64 29.27 0.41 2.54
N ALA A 65 28.04 0.59 3.05
CA ALA A 65 27.47 1.90 3.32
C ALA A 65 28.22 2.62 4.44
N LEU A 66 28.56 1.90 5.52
CA LEU A 66 29.32 2.42 6.65
C LEU A 66 30.73 2.83 6.25
N ALA A 67 31.45 2.01 5.48
CA ALA A 67 32.77 2.32 4.97
C ALA A 67 32.77 3.60 4.12
N ARG A 68 31.77 3.74 3.23
CA ARG A 68 31.63 4.94 2.40
C ARG A 68 31.31 6.19 3.22
N ALA A 69 30.37 6.11 4.13
CA ALA A 69 30.00 7.25 4.98
C ALA A 69 31.18 7.69 5.89
N ARG A 70 31.93 6.74 6.44
CA ARG A 70 33.15 7.06 7.24
C ARG A 70 34.22 7.74 6.40
N ALA A 71 34.52 7.25 5.20
CA ALA A 71 35.51 7.86 4.34
C ALA A 71 35.19 9.32 3.97
N ILE A 72 33.90 9.63 3.78
CA ILE A 72 33.44 11.01 3.55
C ILE A 72 33.60 11.84 4.81
N ALA A 73 33.25 11.32 5.96
CA ALA A 73 33.27 12.04 7.23
C ALA A 73 34.71 12.27 7.74
N GLU A 74 35.62 11.30 7.62
CA GLU A 74 36.96 11.30 8.22
C GLU A 74 38.04 11.86 7.27
N ASP A 75 38.02 11.45 6.01
CA ASP A 75 39.08 11.76 5.05
C ASP A 75 38.76 12.93 4.10
N GLY A 76 37.49 13.36 4.04
CA GLY A 76 37.03 14.32 3.03
C GLY A 76 37.25 13.84 1.60
N ARG A 77 37.37 12.51 1.37
CA ARG A 77 37.68 11.91 0.08
C ARG A 77 36.51 11.11 -0.47
N PRO A 78 36.20 11.25 -1.77
CA PRO A 78 35.27 10.35 -2.43
C PRO A 78 35.88 8.96 -2.55
N VAL A 79 35.22 7.91 -2.03
CA VAL A 79 35.67 6.52 -2.15
C VAL A 79 35.26 5.99 -3.54
N GLY A 80 36.23 5.40 -4.26
CA GLY A 80 35.97 4.65 -5.50
C GLY A 80 36.04 5.44 -6.80
N GLY A 81 36.74 6.58 -6.86
CA GLY A 81 37.05 7.27 -8.12
C GLY A 81 35.89 7.93 -8.88
N VAL A 82 34.65 7.73 -8.41
CA VAL A 82 33.46 8.40 -8.93
C VAL A 82 33.17 9.57 -7.99
N GLY A 83 33.58 10.77 -8.39
CA GLY A 83 33.21 11.99 -7.69
C GLY A 83 31.69 12.13 -7.58
N PHE A 84 31.20 12.79 -6.53
CA PHE A 84 29.85 13.37 -6.55
C PHE A 84 29.69 14.10 -7.88
N GLU A 85 28.67 13.81 -8.66
CA GLU A 85 28.48 14.31 -10.03
C GLU A 85 29.08 15.72 -10.24
N GLY A 86 30.31 15.79 -10.79
CA GLY A 86 30.99 17.03 -11.14
C GLY A 86 31.65 17.83 -10.01
N ARG A 87 31.74 17.33 -8.77
CA ARG A 87 32.47 18.00 -7.67
C ARG A 87 33.72 17.23 -7.26
N ASN A 88 34.85 17.91 -7.25
CA ASN A 88 36.16 17.33 -6.89
C ASN A 88 36.50 17.40 -5.39
N ALA A 89 35.62 17.96 -4.54
CA ALA A 89 35.87 18.14 -3.12
C ALA A 89 34.61 17.89 -2.27
N VAL A 90 34.77 17.21 -1.15
CA VAL A 90 33.76 17.03 -0.09
C VAL A 90 33.62 18.35 0.68
N ASN A 91 32.40 18.80 0.90
CA ASN A 91 32.13 20.02 1.68
C ASN A 91 31.60 19.69 3.09
N ALA A 92 31.40 20.72 3.93
CA ALA A 92 30.93 20.54 5.31
C ALA A 92 29.52 19.92 5.39
N ASP A 93 28.66 20.18 4.40
CA ASP A 93 27.29 19.61 4.37
C ASP A 93 27.34 18.12 4.01
N ASP A 94 28.27 17.70 3.14
CA ASP A 94 28.49 16.28 2.83
C ASP A 94 29.00 15.51 4.06
N VAL A 95 29.93 16.10 4.83
CA VAL A 95 30.42 15.54 6.09
C VAL A 95 29.32 15.43 7.13
N ARG A 96 28.48 16.46 7.23
CA ARG A 96 27.34 16.46 8.14
C ARG A 96 26.32 15.39 7.77
N LEU A 97 25.97 15.28 6.48
CA LEU A 97 25.06 14.25 5.95
C LEU A 97 25.62 12.85 6.20
N ALA A 98 26.92 12.64 6.00
CA ALA A 98 27.58 11.37 6.28
C ALA A 98 27.48 11.00 7.78
N ASN A 99 27.70 11.95 8.69
CA ASN A 99 27.57 11.72 10.11
C ASN A 99 26.11 11.45 10.54
N LEU A 100 25.13 12.13 9.97
CA LEU A 100 23.70 11.82 10.20
C LEU A 100 23.35 10.41 9.73
N THR A 101 23.84 10.02 8.54
CA THR A 101 23.62 8.67 7.97
C THR A 101 24.29 7.59 8.85
N ARG A 102 25.54 7.82 9.30
CA ARG A 102 26.25 6.94 10.23
C ARG A 102 25.48 6.77 11.54
N LEU A 103 25.00 7.88 12.10
CA LEU A 103 24.35 7.91 13.41
C LEU A 103 22.96 7.28 13.37
N PHE A 104 22.07 7.71 12.47
CA PHE A 104 20.64 7.39 12.49
C PHE A 104 20.22 6.24 11.59
N MET A 105 20.97 5.95 10.52
CA MET A 105 20.64 4.85 9.61
C MET A 105 21.51 3.63 9.82
N LEU A 106 22.82 3.84 10.04
CA LEU A 106 23.81 2.75 10.10
C LEU A 106 24.20 2.36 11.52
N GLY A 107 23.72 3.02 12.57
CA GLY A 107 23.96 2.69 13.97
C GLY A 107 25.43 2.77 14.38
N ASP A 108 26.21 3.67 13.74
CA ASP A 108 27.61 3.88 14.07
C ASP A 108 27.79 4.68 15.36
N ARG A 109 28.97 4.61 15.94
CA ARG A 109 29.35 5.39 17.09
C ARG A 109 30.14 6.63 16.64
N LEU A 110 29.69 7.81 17.07
CA LEU A 110 30.31 9.09 16.80
C LEU A 110 30.94 9.68 18.04
N GLY A 111 32.03 10.44 17.84
CA GLY A 111 32.60 11.27 18.87
C GLY A 111 31.76 12.50 19.19
N GLU A 112 31.96 13.11 20.34
CA GLU A 112 31.20 14.27 20.83
C GLU A 112 31.24 15.44 19.85
N GLY A 113 32.41 15.73 19.25
CA GLY A 113 32.55 16.77 18.24
C GLY A 113 31.80 16.50 16.93
N GLU A 114 31.77 15.23 16.49
CA GLU A 114 31.00 14.82 15.30
C GLU A 114 29.49 14.95 15.53
N ILE A 115 29.02 14.59 16.75
CA ILE A 115 27.61 14.72 17.15
C ILE A 115 27.21 16.20 17.22
N ALA A 116 28.04 17.05 17.85
CA ALA A 116 27.78 18.49 17.92
C ALA A 116 27.70 19.15 16.52
N ALA A 117 28.56 18.71 15.58
CA ALA A 117 28.56 19.17 14.21
C ALA A 117 27.35 18.63 13.41
N ALA A 118 26.93 17.39 13.66
CA ALA A 118 25.77 16.78 12.99
C ALA A 118 24.44 17.38 13.50
N LEU A 119 24.33 17.65 14.80
CA LEU A 119 23.11 18.07 15.49
C LEU A 119 23.27 19.44 16.21
N PRO A 120 23.66 20.52 15.53
CA PRO A 120 24.00 21.76 16.19
C PRO A 120 22.83 22.44 16.94
N ALA A 121 21.60 22.35 16.44
CA ALA A 121 20.44 22.93 17.10
C ALA A 121 20.03 22.11 18.33
N THR A 122 20.10 20.79 18.24
CA THR A 122 19.83 19.86 19.35
C THR A 122 20.90 19.95 20.42
N TRP A 123 22.17 20.08 20.01
CA TRP A 123 23.31 20.30 20.90
C TRP A 123 23.19 21.61 21.68
N ALA A 124 22.96 22.73 20.98
CA ALA A 124 22.86 24.05 21.59
C ALA A 124 21.74 24.16 22.63
N ARG A 125 20.71 23.31 22.54
CA ARG A 125 19.62 23.24 23.53
C ARG A 125 19.84 22.22 24.64
N GLY A 126 20.99 21.53 24.66
CA GLY A 126 21.28 20.49 25.66
C GLY A 126 20.35 19.26 25.57
N ARG A 127 19.75 18.99 24.38
CA ARG A 127 18.78 17.92 24.19
C ARG A 127 19.37 16.64 23.56
N VAL A 128 20.67 16.62 23.30
CA VAL A 128 21.33 15.48 22.63
C VAL A 128 21.13 14.16 23.38
N GLY A 129 21.16 14.18 24.72
CA GLY A 129 20.99 12.99 25.56
C GLY A 129 19.59 12.30 25.37
N ALA A 130 18.61 12.98 24.79
CA ALA A 130 17.32 12.39 24.47
C ALA A 130 17.33 11.56 23.16
N VAL A 131 18.37 11.70 22.33
CA VAL A 131 18.48 11.01 21.02
C VAL A 131 19.77 10.23 20.87
N VAL A 132 20.81 10.54 21.65
CA VAL A 132 22.13 9.90 21.58
C VAL A 132 22.64 9.60 22.98
N LYS A 133 23.10 8.36 23.21
CA LYS A 133 23.76 7.91 24.43
C LYS A 133 25.05 7.20 24.09
N ASP A 134 26.12 7.50 24.77
CA ASP A 134 27.46 6.89 24.60
C ASP A 134 27.96 6.93 23.14
N GLY A 135 27.61 8.00 22.40
CA GLY A 135 28.00 8.20 21.02
C GLY A 135 27.13 7.46 19.99
N ARG A 136 26.05 6.78 20.39
CA ARG A 136 25.12 6.05 19.52
C ARG A 136 23.71 6.63 19.62
N ALA A 137 22.97 6.64 18.50
CA ALA A 137 21.56 7.00 18.55
C ALA A 137 20.74 5.95 19.32
N LEU A 138 19.77 6.41 20.09
CA LEU A 138 18.86 5.56 20.88
C LEU A 138 17.85 4.82 19.98
N PHE A 139 17.56 5.35 18.80
CA PHE A 139 16.66 4.81 17.81
C PHE A 139 17.15 5.21 16.41
N GLN A 140 16.70 4.52 15.40
CA GLN A 140 16.97 4.93 14.02
C GLN A 140 16.04 6.05 13.56
N ILE A 141 16.50 6.88 12.62
CA ILE A 141 15.66 7.81 11.83
C ILE A 141 16.05 7.63 10.39
N VAL A 142 15.08 7.26 9.55
CA VAL A 142 15.32 7.01 8.14
C VAL A 142 14.35 7.83 7.29
N PRO A 143 14.83 8.49 6.22
CA PRO A 143 13.94 9.09 5.24
C PRO A 143 13.11 8.01 4.54
N ALA A 144 11.80 8.10 4.64
CA ALA A 144 10.85 7.20 3.99
C ALA A 144 10.20 7.89 2.79
N PRO A 145 10.06 7.22 1.62
CA PRO A 145 9.51 7.83 0.42
C PRO A 145 8.02 8.16 0.59
N ILE A 146 7.58 9.25 0.00
CA ILE A 146 6.16 9.58 -0.17
C ILE A 146 5.73 9.11 -1.55
N PRO A 147 4.67 8.29 -1.70
CA PRO A 147 4.17 7.87 -3.00
C PRO A 147 3.83 9.03 -3.93
N GLY A 148 4.14 8.89 -5.21
CA GLY A 148 4.04 9.98 -6.19
C GLY A 148 2.62 10.48 -6.45
N HIS A 149 1.58 9.65 -6.21
CA HIS A 149 0.18 10.03 -6.33
C HIS A 149 -0.33 10.90 -5.16
N LEU A 150 0.34 10.87 -3.99
CA LEU A 150 -0.03 11.70 -2.85
C LEU A 150 0.45 13.14 -3.04
N GLN A 151 -0.45 14.10 -2.85
CA GLN A 151 -0.13 15.52 -2.97
C GLN A 151 0.25 16.10 -1.60
N VAL A 152 1.53 16.00 -1.28
CA VAL A 152 2.10 16.52 -0.04
C VAL A 152 2.98 17.72 -0.33
N PHE A 153 2.66 18.87 0.28
CA PHE A 153 3.39 20.11 0.11
C PHE A 153 4.12 20.49 1.40
N ARG A 154 5.28 21.14 1.26
CA ARG A 154 5.97 21.72 2.42
C ARG A 154 5.17 22.92 2.94
N SER A 155 5.02 23.02 4.25
CA SER A 155 4.41 24.21 4.84
C SER A 155 5.25 25.45 4.55
N ALA A 156 4.61 26.62 4.48
CA ALA A 156 5.31 27.90 4.27
C ALA A 156 6.39 28.18 5.31
N ALA A 157 6.22 27.65 6.54
CA ALA A 157 7.21 27.74 7.61
C ALA A 157 8.48 26.93 7.35
N GLU A 158 8.40 25.85 6.55
CA GLU A 158 9.56 24.99 6.19
C GLU A 158 10.31 25.53 4.96
N SER A 159 9.64 26.28 4.08
CA SER A 159 10.24 26.79 2.85
C SER A 159 11.14 28.03 3.04
N GLY A 160 11.08 28.68 4.19
CA GLY A 160 11.90 29.87 4.50
C GLY A 160 11.60 31.10 3.63
N SER A 161 10.58 31.04 2.77
CA SER A 161 10.13 32.15 1.91
C SER A 161 8.92 32.83 2.55
N ALA A 162 9.02 34.14 2.76
CA ALA A 162 7.86 34.96 3.08
C ALA A 162 6.85 34.89 1.90
N PRO A 163 5.53 35.02 2.15
CA PRO A 163 4.55 34.99 1.08
C PRO A 163 4.77 36.19 0.14
N GLU A 164 5.16 35.90 -1.10
CA GLU A 164 5.14 36.90 -2.15
C GLU A 164 3.67 37.20 -2.49
N SER A 165 3.29 38.49 -2.32
CA SER A 165 2.00 38.99 -2.72
C SER A 165 1.83 38.84 -4.23
N GLY A 166 0.86 38.00 -4.64
CA GLY A 166 0.61 37.64 -6.03
C GLY A 166 0.21 38.82 -6.91
N SER A 167 0.95 38.99 -7.99
CA SER A 167 0.49 39.67 -9.20
C SER A 167 0.10 38.61 -10.24
N ALA A 168 -1.09 38.74 -10.81
CA ALA A 168 -1.62 37.87 -11.86
C ALA A 168 -0.75 37.92 -13.13
N PRO A 169 -0.57 36.81 -13.85
CA PRO A 169 0.15 36.82 -15.10
C PRO A 169 -0.73 37.34 -16.25
N GLU A 170 -0.19 38.30 -16.98
CA GLU A 170 -0.71 38.78 -18.25
C GLU A 170 -0.53 37.75 -19.36
N SER A 171 -1.53 37.64 -20.22
CA SER A 171 -1.59 36.78 -21.40
C SER A 171 -0.53 37.17 -22.44
N SER A 172 0.30 36.20 -22.92
CA SER A 172 1.11 36.39 -24.12
C SER A 172 0.89 35.26 -25.13
N SER A 173 0.60 35.69 -26.32
CA SER A 173 0.50 35.21 -27.68
C SER A 173 1.18 33.86 -28.03
N ALA A 174 0.47 33.11 -28.91
CA ALA A 174 0.86 31.86 -29.55
C ALA A 174 2.06 31.99 -30.52
N PRO A 175 2.89 30.94 -30.68
CA PRO A 175 3.86 30.85 -31.75
C PRO A 175 3.35 30.08 -32.97
N GLU A 176 3.87 30.48 -34.16
CA GLU A 176 3.56 29.95 -35.48
C GLU A 176 4.13 28.52 -35.76
N PRO A 177 3.61 27.79 -36.78
CA PRO A 177 3.94 26.40 -37.05
C PRO A 177 5.23 26.24 -37.85
N VAL A 178 6.07 25.28 -37.44
CA VAL A 178 7.30 24.86 -38.12
C VAL A 178 7.07 23.55 -38.87
N SER A 179 7.52 23.52 -40.15
CA SER A 179 7.44 22.42 -41.11
C SER A 179 8.35 21.22 -40.77
N PRO A 180 8.02 19.99 -41.21
CA PRO A 180 8.77 18.79 -40.84
C PRO A 180 10.02 18.53 -41.68
N PRO A 181 11.09 17.91 -41.14
CA PRO A 181 12.20 17.39 -41.91
C PRO A 181 12.07 15.90 -42.23
N SER A 182 12.76 15.54 -43.30
CA SER A 182 12.76 14.31 -44.07
C SER A 182 13.33 13.06 -43.37
N LEU A 183 12.79 11.91 -43.80
CA LEU A 183 13.19 10.52 -43.52
C LEU A 183 14.66 10.20 -43.82
N GLY A 184 15.34 9.58 -42.85
CA GLY A 184 16.65 8.96 -43.01
C GLY A 184 16.82 7.73 -42.07
N ARG A 185 17.02 6.60 -42.70
CA ARG A 185 17.58 5.28 -42.30
C ARG A 185 17.78 4.96 -40.82
N THR A 186 17.14 3.88 -40.41
CA THR A 186 17.32 3.11 -39.16
C THR A 186 18.64 2.35 -39.08
N PRO A 187 19.27 2.27 -37.88
CA PRO A 187 20.07 1.12 -37.42
C PRO A 187 19.37 0.32 -36.36
N ALA A 188 19.78 -0.95 -36.21
CA ALA A 188 19.20 -1.99 -35.36
C ALA A 188 19.31 -1.72 -33.84
N PRO A 189 18.46 -2.40 -32.99
CA PRO A 189 18.32 -2.05 -31.58
C PRO A 189 19.44 -2.64 -30.73
N ASP A 190 20.18 -1.78 -30.06
CA ASP A 190 20.99 -2.12 -28.88
C ASP A 190 20.12 -2.17 -27.63
N CYS A 191 20.41 -3.13 -26.74
CA CYS A 191 19.79 -3.31 -25.46
C CYS A 191 19.79 -2.01 -24.66
N ALA A 192 18.64 -1.36 -24.57
CA ALA A 192 18.47 -0.12 -23.84
C ALA A 192 18.40 -0.36 -22.32
N SER A 193 19.28 0.31 -21.61
CA SER A 193 19.15 0.61 -20.18
C SER A 193 17.80 1.28 -19.88
N PRO A 194 17.22 1.10 -18.67
CA PRO A 194 15.94 1.71 -18.35
C PRO A 194 16.02 3.25 -18.47
N PRO A 195 14.94 3.90 -18.95
CA PRO A 195 14.95 5.33 -19.18
C PRO A 195 15.19 6.09 -17.89
N SER A 196 16.24 6.90 -17.87
CA SER A 196 16.45 7.94 -16.89
C SER A 196 15.25 8.89 -16.94
N LEU A 197 14.52 9.01 -15.83
CA LEU A 197 13.46 10.00 -15.66
C LEU A 197 14.02 11.39 -15.94
N HIS A 198 13.77 11.90 -17.13
CA HIS A 198 14.00 13.30 -17.44
C HIS A 198 13.19 14.14 -16.48
N ARG A 199 13.90 14.85 -15.63
CA ARG A 199 13.39 15.90 -14.74
C ARG A 199 12.61 16.89 -15.60
N ALA A 200 11.27 16.81 -15.55
CA ALA A 200 10.42 17.82 -16.13
C ALA A 200 10.76 19.16 -15.48
N ALA A 201 11.16 20.12 -16.28
CA ALA A 201 11.38 21.48 -15.82
C ALA A 201 10.02 22.06 -15.34
N GLY A 202 9.87 22.18 -14.00
CA GLY A 202 8.63 22.66 -13.41
C GLY A 202 8.22 21.95 -12.12
N VAL A 203 9.11 21.19 -11.47
CA VAL A 203 8.83 20.62 -10.15
C VAL A 203 8.60 21.76 -9.17
N ASP A 204 7.38 21.85 -8.65
CA ASP A 204 7.02 22.81 -7.61
C ASP A 204 7.99 22.62 -6.42
N ALA A 205 8.78 23.65 -6.11
CA ALA A 205 9.79 23.63 -5.05
C ALA A 205 9.18 23.39 -3.63
N ARG A 206 7.86 23.25 -3.55
CA ARG A 206 7.09 23.02 -2.33
C ARG A 206 6.73 21.55 -2.10
N ARG A 207 6.85 20.68 -3.11
CA ARG A 207 6.50 19.26 -2.95
C ARG A 207 7.52 18.54 -2.06
N ARG A 208 7.01 17.67 -1.20
CA ARG A 208 7.81 16.81 -0.33
C ARG A 208 7.86 15.41 -0.93
N ASP A 209 9.05 14.86 -1.11
CA ASP A 209 9.26 13.53 -1.71
C ASP A 209 9.53 12.44 -0.66
N ASP A 210 9.82 12.84 0.59
CA ASP A 210 10.08 11.96 1.71
C ASP A 210 9.61 12.53 3.06
N VAL A 211 9.52 11.66 4.05
CA VAL A 211 9.26 11.98 5.45
C VAL A 211 10.23 11.23 6.34
N LEU A 212 10.70 11.87 7.42
CA LEU A 212 11.61 11.25 8.38
C LEU A 212 10.80 10.43 9.38
N ILE A 213 11.16 9.14 9.52
CA ILE A 213 10.50 8.21 10.44
C ILE A 213 11.52 7.61 11.40
N ALA A 214 11.26 7.82 12.68
CA ALA A 214 11.97 7.14 13.77
C ALA A 214 11.29 5.80 14.08
N SER A 215 12.09 4.79 14.37
CA SER A 215 11.64 3.45 14.77
C SER A 215 12.75 2.77 15.58
N ASP A 216 12.48 1.58 16.10
CA ASP A 216 13.53 0.77 16.70
C ASP A 216 14.58 0.35 15.67
N TRP A 217 15.76 -0.01 16.13
CA TRP A 217 16.83 -0.51 15.29
C TRP A 217 16.44 -1.84 14.65
N GLY A 218 16.52 -1.94 13.33
CA GLY A 218 16.29 -3.15 12.57
C GLY A 218 17.54 -4.00 12.34
N GLU A 219 17.40 -5.05 11.55
CA GLU A 219 18.45 -6.03 11.22
C GLU A 219 19.68 -5.40 10.56
N LEU A 220 19.51 -4.34 9.78
CA LEU A 220 20.63 -3.59 9.19
C LEU A 220 21.65 -3.13 10.23
N ALA A 221 21.21 -2.78 11.44
CA ALA A 221 22.07 -2.42 12.56
C ALA A 221 22.48 -3.62 13.43
N GLY A 222 22.02 -4.82 13.11
CA GLY A 222 22.25 -6.06 13.85
C GLY A 222 21.39 -6.18 15.12
N ALA A 223 20.27 -5.47 15.19
CA ALA A 223 19.32 -5.61 16.29
C ALA A 223 18.41 -6.82 16.07
N ILE A 224 18.10 -7.53 17.15
CA ILE A 224 17.10 -8.60 17.15
C ILE A 224 15.79 -8.00 17.68
N PRO A 225 14.68 -8.05 16.92
CA PRO A 225 13.43 -7.48 17.35
C PRO A 225 12.90 -8.11 18.65
N GLY A 226 12.60 -7.28 19.65
CA GLY A 226 11.91 -7.69 20.88
C GLY A 226 10.39 -7.82 20.69
N PRO A 227 9.65 -8.26 21.70
CA PRO A 227 8.20 -8.46 21.60
C PRO A 227 7.41 -7.16 21.37
N ASP A 228 7.89 -6.03 21.85
CA ASP A 228 7.28 -4.69 21.72
C ASP A 228 7.99 -3.80 20.69
N HIS A 229 8.73 -4.43 19.78
CA HIS A 229 9.51 -3.75 18.74
C HIS A 229 8.61 -2.90 17.83
N VAL A 230 9.03 -1.67 17.55
CA VAL A 230 8.36 -0.77 16.61
C VAL A 230 9.08 -0.79 15.27
N MET A 231 8.46 -1.43 14.29
CA MET A 231 9.04 -1.66 12.97
C MET A 231 9.36 -0.36 12.21
N PRO A 232 10.44 -0.33 11.45
CA PRO A 232 10.68 0.71 10.44
C PRO A 232 9.68 0.59 9.28
N VAL A 233 9.69 1.58 8.40
CA VAL A 233 8.88 1.56 7.16
C VAL A 233 9.38 0.45 6.23
N GLY A 234 8.75 -0.70 6.30
CA GLY A 234 9.07 -1.90 5.52
C GLY A 234 8.39 -1.97 4.16
N GLY A 235 8.54 -3.11 3.48
CA GLY A 235 7.92 -3.39 2.18
C GLY A 235 6.39 -3.32 2.24
N ALA A 236 5.78 -4.02 3.20
CA ALA A 236 4.33 -4.04 3.42
C ALA A 236 3.76 -2.62 3.60
N THR A 237 4.35 -1.82 4.48
CA THR A 237 3.94 -0.44 4.72
C THR A 237 4.00 0.41 3.45
N ARG A 238 5.08 0.30 2.65
CA ARG A 238 5.20 1.03 1.37
C ARG A 238 4.19 0.57 0.33
N THR A 239 3.87 -0.71 0.29
CA THR A 239 2.87 -1.26 -0.62
C THR A 239 1.48 -0.72 -0.29
N LEU A 240 1.10 -0.70 0.98
CA LEU A 240 -0.18 -0.11 1.40
C LEU A 240 -0.24 1.39 1.08
N ALA A 241 0.86 2.12 1.26
CA ALA A 241 0.94 3.53 0.89
C ALA A 241 0.80 3.77 -0.63
N ALA A 242 1.22 2.80 -1.47
CA ALA A 242 1.03 2.87 -2.92
C ALA A 242 -0.43 2.62 -3.35
N LEU A 243 -1.24 2.02 -2.49
CA LEU A 243 -2.67 1.77 -2.72
C LEU A 243 -3.55 2.91 -2.21
N ALA A 244 -3.31 3.35 -0.96
CA ALA A 244 -4.14 4.29 -0.26
C ALA A 244 -3.98 5.71 -0.81
N ALA A 245 -5.10 6.46 -0.87
CA ALA A 245 -5.10 7.88 -1.16
C ALA A 245 -5.86 8.64 -0.08
N TYR A 246 -5.45 9.88 0.14
CA TYR A 246 -6.00 10.74 1.17
C TYR A 246 -6.33 12.11 0.58
N GLY A 247 -7.56 12.55 0.75
CA GLY A 247 -8.02 13.87 0.36
C GLY A 247 -7.90 14.89 1.49
N ALA A 248 -7.82 16.17 1.13
CA ALA A 248 -7.92 17.24 2.10
C ALA A 248 -9.31 17.22 2.77
N ASP A 249 -9.34 17.49 4.08
CA ASP A 249 -10.54 17.47 4.94
C ASP A 249 -11.20 16.09 5.17
N GLU A 250 -10.75 15.03 4.50
CA GLU A 250 -11.21 13.67 4.79
C GLU A 250 -10.89 13.26 6.23
N ARG A 251 -11.78 12.50 6.83
CA ARG A 251 -11.56 11.86 8.14
C ARG A 251 -10.89 10.51 7.88
N VAL A 252 -9.67 10.37 8.36
CA VAL A 252 -8.85 9.18 8.14
C VAL A 252 -8.62 8.45 9.46
N LEU A 253 -8.82 7.14 9.48
CA LEU A 253 -8.47 6.26 10.59
C LEU A 253 -7.32 5.34 10.17
N ASP A 254 -6.21 5.40 10.92
CA ASP A 254 -5.07 4.48 10.78
C ASP A 254 -5.10 3.48 11.94
N VAL A 255 -5.47 2.23 11.66
CA VAL A 255 -5.62 1.15 12.65
C VAL A 255 -4.34 0.35 12.76
N GLY A 256 -3.76 0.28 13.96
CA GLY A 256 -2.45 -0.34 14.19
C GLY A 256 -1.33 0.52 13.58
N THR A 257 -1.30 1.80 13.93
CA THR A 257 -0.47 2.84 13.28
C THR A 257 1.05 2.59 13.37
N GLY A 258 1.51 1.81 14.34
CA GLY A 258 2.93 1.49 14.52
C GLY A 258 3.79 2.76 14.68
N CYS A 259 4.72 2.99 13.75
CA CYS A 259 5.53 4.20 13.73
C CYS A 259 4.80 5.47 13.20
N GLY A 260 3.52 5.36 12.80
CA GLY A 260 2.71 6.49 12.38
C GLY A 260 2.81 6.88 10.91
N TYR A 261 3.43 6.06 10.06
CA TYR A 261 3.74 6.44 8.68
C TYR A 261 2.49 6.79 7.86
N HIS A 262 1.45 5.95 7.86
CA HIS A 262 0.20 6.19 7.10
C HIS A 262 -0.57 7.39 7.65
N ALA A 263 -0.69 7.48 8.98
CA ALA A 263 -1.31 8.62 9.64
C ALA A 263 -0.64 9.95 9.28
N ILE A 264 0.70 9.96 9.25
CA ILE A 264 1.48 11.16 8.87
C ILE A 264 1.27 11.51 7.40
N LEU A 265 1.28 10.53 6.48
CA LEU A 265 1.01 10.78 5.07
C LEU A 265 -0.37 11.40 4.87
N ALA A 266 -1.40 10.87 5.52
CA ALA A 266 -2.76 11.38 5.46
C ALA A 266 -2.85 12.82 6.00
N ALA A 267 -2.27 13.09 7.17
CA ALA A 267 -2.25 14.43 7.75
C ALA A 267 -1.51 15.45 6.88
N LEU A 268 -0.40 15.05 6.23
CA LEU A 268 0.33 15.90 5.30
C LEU A 268 -0.43 16.15 3.99
N CYS A 269 -1.39 15.30 3.62
CA CYS A 269 -2.35 15.55 2.53
C CYS A 269 -3.50 16.48 2.95
N GLY A 270 -3.56 16.89 4.22
CA GLY A 270 -4.58 17.81 4.75
C GLY A 270 -5.79 17.09 5.36
N ALA A 271 -5.72 15.77 5.57
CA ALA A 271 -6.79 15.02 6.22
C ALA A 271 -6.83 15.26 7.74
N ARG A 272 -8.00 15.02 8.35
CA ARG A 272 -8.19 14.93 9.79
C ARG A 272 -8.00 13.50 10.23
N VAL A 273 -6.94 13.22 10.99
CA VAL A 273 -6.47 11.87 11.23
C VAL A 273 -6.65 11.46 12.68
N THR A 274 -7.27 10.28 12.87
CA THR A 274 -7.22 9.50 14.09
C THR A 274 -6.33 8.28 13.86
N ALA A 275 -5.42 7.98 14.77
CA ALA A 275 -4.52 6.85 14.70
C ALA A 275 -4.59 6.01 15.97
N THR A 276 -4.79 4.70 15.82
CA THR A 276 -4.94 3.79 16.96
C THR A 276 -3.80 2.76 17.00
N ASP A 277 -3.42 2.35 18.20
CA ASP A 277 -2.51 1.22 18.42
C ASP A 277 -2.70 0.65 19.83
N VAL A 278 -2.51 -0.65 20.00
CA VAL A 278 -2.52 -1.31 21.30
C VAL A 278 -1.27 -1.00 22.11
N SER A 279 -0.15 -0.75 21.43
CA SER A 279 1.16 -0.49 22.02
C SER A 279 1.34 0.98 22.38
N ALA A 280 1.51 1.27 23.68
CA ALA A 280 1.88 2.61 24.12
C ALA A 280 3.23 3.07 23.55
N ARG A 281 4.17 2.13 23.34
CA ARG A 281 5.47 2.38 22.74
C ARG A 281 5.34 2.80 21.27
N ALA A 282 4.52 2.09 20.48
CA ALA A 282 4.22 2.46 19.10
C ALA A 282 3.62 3.87 19.00
N LEU A 283 2.62 4.18 19.84
CA LEU A 283 2.05 5.53 19.93
C LEU A 283 3.08 6.59 20.36
N GLY A 284 4.06 6.24 21.17
CA GLY A 284 5.18 7.12 21.52
C GLY A 284 6.00 7.50 20.28
N TYR A 285 6.39 6.52 19.47
CA TYR A 285 7.07 6.76 18.20
C TYR A 285 6.21 7.54 17.21
N ALA A 286 4.93 7.18 17.06
CA ALA A 286 4.02 7.85 16.14
C ALA A 286 3.84 9.34 16.49
N ARG A 287 3.68 9.68 17.78
CA ARG A 287 3.64 11.09 18.25
C ARG A 287 4.94 11.84 17.96
N PHE A 288 6.08 11.20 18.22
CA PHE A 288 7.39 11.78 17.93
C PHE A 288 7.54 12.04 16.42
N ASN A 289 7.18 11.08 15.58
CA ASN A 289 7.27 11.18 14.13
C ASN A 289 6.29 12.22 13.55
N ALA A 290 5.06 12.30 14.09
CA ALA A 290 4.11 13.35 13.75
C ALA A 290 4.68 14.75 14.07
N ALA A 291 5.27 14.92 15.26
CA ALA A 291 5.95 16.15 15.64
C ALA A 291 7.16 16.43 14.74
N LEU A 292 7.94 15.42 14.36
CA LEU A 292 9.07 15.55 13.44
C LEU A 292 8.61 15.93 12.03
N ALA A 293 7.48 15.42 11.55
CA ALA A 293 6.88 15.76 10.26
C ALA A 293 6.11 17.10 10.27
N GLY A 294 5.67 17.57 11.44
CA GLY A 294 4.78 18.73 11.60
C GLY A 294 3.34 18.41 11.31
N ALA A 295 2.94 17.17 11.54
CA ALA A 295 1.58 16.67 11.38
C ALA A 295 0.81 16.72 12.70
N GLU A 296 -0.48 17.04 12.65
CA GLU A 296 -1.41 16.99 13.78
C GLU A 296 -2.29 15.74 13.65
N ILE A 297 -2.29 14.86 14.65
CA ILE A 297 -2.95 13.55 14.61
C ILE A 297 -3.53 13.28 16.00
N ASP A 298 -4.76 12.78 16.06
CA ASP A 298 -5.39 12.27 17.29
C ASP A 298 -4.97 10.82 17.52
N PHE A 299 -4.21 10.57 18.59
CA PHE A 299 -3.66 9.25 18.92
C PHE A 299 -4.44 8.63 20.07
N ARG A 300 -5.06 7.48 19.83
CA ARG A 300 -5.85 6.73 20.81
C ARG A 300 -5.28 5.33 21.03
N ARG A 301 -5.24 4.89 22.28
CA ARG A 301 -4.75 3.56 22.63
C ARG A 301 -5.91 2.58 22.77
N GLY A 302 -5.82 1.43 22.10
CA GLY A 302 -6.75 0.31 22.21
C GLY A 302 -6.60 -0.68 21.07
N SER A 303 -7.43 -1.73 21.10
CA SER A 303 -7.39 -2.82 20.12
C SER A 303 -8.33 -2.51 18.96
N LEU A 304 -7.85 -2.68 17.73
CA LEU A 304 -8.63 -2.55 16.51
C LEU A 304 -9.46 -1.25 16.48
N LEU A 305 -10.79 -1.38 16.39
CA LEU A 305 -11.74 -0.27 16.31
C LEU A 305 -12.35 0.15 17.67
N GLU A 306 -12.00 -0.54 18.78
CA GLU A 306 -12.51 -0.19 20.13
C GLU A 306 -12.34 1.31 20.46
N PRO A 307 -11.16 1.95 20.23
CA PRO A 307 -10.98 3.35 20.66
C PRO A 307 -11.84 4.37 19.93
N VAL A 308 -12.44 4.00 18.80
CA VAL A 308 -13.31 4.87 17.99
C VAL A 308 -14.79 4.51 18.10
N ARG A 309 -15.10 3.32 18.64
CA ARG A 309 -16.47 2.86 18.92
C ARG A 309 -16.94 3.25 20.32
N ASP A 310 -16.04 3.21 21.31
CA ASP A 310 -16.35 3.39 22.73
C ASP A 310 -16.35 4.86 23.20
N SER A 311 -16.19 5.84 22.30
CA SER A 311 -16.23 7.28 22.65
C SER A 311 -17.52 7.71 23.37
N ARG A 312 -18.39 6.77 23.69
CA ARG A 312 -19.67 6.94 24.40
C ARG A 312 -19.57 6.88 25.93
N SER A 313 -18.56 6.21 26.51
CA SER A 313 -18.57 5.98 27.98
C SER A 313 -18.20 7.25 28.76
N ASP A 314 -17.34 8.10 28.21
CA ASP A 314 -16.83 9.25 28.96
C ASP A 314 -17.72 10.52 28.87
N LEU A 315 -18.70 10.55 27.92
CA LEU A 315 -19.65 11.64 27.78
C LEU A 315 -21.03 11.34 28.40
N ALA A 316 -21.35 10.07 28.67
CA ALA A 316 -22.63 9.69 29.24
C ALA A 316 -22.79 10.12 30.73
N ASP A 317 -21.70 10.30 31.46
CA ASP A 317 -21.69 10.75 32.84
C ASP A 317 -21.79 12.28 33.01
N ALA A 318 -21.78 13.06 31.93
CA ALA A 318 -21.66 14.52 32.02
C ALA A 318 -22.90 15.33 31.61
N VAL A 319 -23.97 14.72 31.03
CA VAL A 319 -25.12 15.55 30.58
C VAL A 319 -26.46 14.85 30.82
N ASP A 320 -27.07 15.26 31.88
CA ASP A 320 -28.51 15.04 32.19
C ASP A 320 -29.31 16.16 31.46
N SER A 321 -29.39 16.14 30.14
CA SER A 321 -30.29 16.97 29.36
C SER A 321 -30.80 16.26 28.11
N LEU A 322 -32.06 15.87 28.24
CA LEU A 322 -32.95 15.38 27.21
C LEU A 322 -33.09 16.41 26.08
N ASP A 323 -32.38 16.23 24.99
CA ASP A 323 -32.86 16.56 23.64
C ASP A 323 -31.97 15.85 22.60
N SER A 324 -32.55 14.82 22.03
CA SER A 324 -32.26 14.15 20.73
C SER A 324 -30.97 14.51 19.99
N TRP A 325 -29.80 14.15 20.51
CA TRP A 325 -28.64 13.93 19.70
C TRP A 325 -28.48 12.41 19.52
N SER A 326 -28.84 11.93 18.33
CA SER A 326 -28.50 10.58 17.91
C SER A 326 -26.97 10.45 18.03
N ALA A 327 -26.54 9.64 18.97
CA ALA A 327 -25.12 9.33 19.16
C ALA A 327 -24.60 8.63 17.89
N ALA A 328 -24.21 9.43 16.90
CA ALA A 328 -23.58 8.99 15.69
C ALA A 328 -22.18 8.48 16.09
N HIS A 329 -21.90 7.21 15.82
CA HIS A 329 -20.53 6.68 15.83
C HIS A 329 -19.65 7.60 14.98
N GLU A 330 -18.42 7.81 15.41
CA GLU A 330 -17.45 8.55 14.62
C GLU A 330 -17.22 7.77 13.30
N ARG A 331 -17.48 8.41 12.16
CA ARG A 331 -17.38 7.77 10.85
C ARG A 331 -16.24 8.36 10.05
N TYR A 332 -15.54 7.50 9.30
CA TYR A 332 -14.33 7.83 8.57
C TYR A 332 -14.54 7.68 7.07
N ASP A 333 -14.00 8.62 6.31
CA ASP A 333 -14.02 8.60 4.86
C ASP A 333 -12.95 7.64 4.30
N VAL A 334 -11.87 7.43 5.08
CA VAL A 334 -10.82 6.45 4.77
C VAL A 334 -10.44 5.69 6.04
N VAL A 335 -10.35 4.36 5.93
CA VAL A 335 -9.73 3.49 6.93
C VAL A 335 -8.52 2.83 6.29
N VAL A 336 -7.36 2.90 6.94
CA VAL A 336 -6.14 2.24 6.49
C VAL A 336 -5.59 1.37 7.61
N SER A 337 -5.10 0.17 7.27
CA SER A 337 -4.49 -0.72 8.26
C SER A 337 -3.43 -1.63 7.63
N ASN A 338 -2.27 -1.68 8.28
CA ASN A 338 -1.29 -2.73 8.12
C ASN A 338 -1.23 -3.55 9.42
N PRO A 339 -2.25 -4.38 9.69
CA PRO A 339 -2.40 -5.04 10.98
C PRO A 339 -1.33 -6.12 11.18
N PRO A 340 -1.12 -6.62 12.40
CA PRO A 340 -0.29 -7.78 12.65
C PRO A 340 -0.99 -9.02 12.07
N PHE A 341 -0.65 -9.39 10.83
CA PHE A 341 -1.35 -10.41 10.04
C PHE A 341 -0.66 -11.78 10.02
N VAL A 342 0.45 -11.98 10.75
CA VAL A 342 1.15 -13.28 10.76
C VAL A 342 0.35 -14.30 11.55
N ILE A 343 0.02 -15.42 10.90
CA ILE A 343 -0.72 -16.53 11.48
C ILE A 343 0.25 -17.40 12.27
N THR A 344 0.41 -17.09 13.56
CA THR A 344 1.37 -17.76 14.45
C THR A 344 0.68 -18.85 15.25
N PRO A 345 1.27 -20.09 15.35
CA PRO A 345 0.73 -21.17 16.14
C PRO A 345 0.57 -20.84 17.63
N GLU A 346 -0.42 -21.45 18.29
CA GLU A 346 -0.65 -21.26 19.73
C GLU A 346 0.61 -21.60 20.56
N ALA A 347 1.32 -22.69 20.22
CA ALA A 347 2.54 -23.09 20.91
C ALA A 347 3.65 -22.03 20.81
N ALA A 348 3.81 -21.38 19.65
CA ALA A 348 4.80 -20.32 19.46
C ALA A 348 4.42 -19.02 20.18
N ARG A 349 3.11 -18.78 20.41
CA ARG A 349 2.61 -17.63 21.18
C ARG A 349 2.89 -17.76 22.69
N ALA A 350 3.02 -18.99 23.19
CA ALA A 350 3.35 -19.24 24.60
C ALA A 350 4.76 -18.75 24.99
N ASP A 351 5.69 -18.67 24.03
CA ASP A 351 7.05 -18.14 24.21
C ASP A 351 7.14 -16.61 24.13
N GLY A 352 6.02 -15.93 23.89
CA GLY A 352 5.89 -14.48 23.80
C GLY A 352 5.31 -14.03 22.46
N VAL A 353 4.24 -13.24 22.53
CA VAL A 353 3.60 -12.63 21.34
C VAL A 353 4.44 -11.43 20.91
N ARG A 354 4.82 -11.36 19.63
CA ARG A 354 5.42 -10.18 19.03
C ARG A 354 4.28 -9.29 18.52
N THR A 355 3.92 -8.27 19.28
CA THR A 355 2.74 -7.42 19.04
C THR A 355 2.71 -6.75 17.67
N TYR A 356 3.89 -6.50 17.07
CA TYR A 356 4.00 -5.89 15.75
C TYR A 356 3.73 -6.85 14.58
N ARG A 357 3.74 -8.17 14.84
CA ARG A 357 3.66 -9.21 13.82
C ARG A 357 2.49 -10.16 14.06
N ASP A 358 2.33 -10.59 15.31
CA ASP A 358 1.42 -11.63 15.70
C ASP A 358 0.17 -11.01 16.34
N GLY A 359 -1.00 -11.15 15.74
CA GLY A 359 -2.24 -10.59 16.28
C GLY A 359 -2.70 -11.17 17.63
N GLY A 360 -1.95 -12.13 18.18
CA GLY A 360 -2.28 -12.80 19.46
C GLY A 360 -3.53 -13.68 19.40
N ARG A 361 -4.11 -13.86 18.22
CA ARG A 361 -5.35 -14.61 17.98
C ARG A 361 -5.09 -15.85 17.14
N GLU A 362 -6.07 -16.76 17.08
CA GLU A 362 -5.96 -17.98 16.28
C GLU A 362 -6.22 -17.68 14.80
N GLY A 363 -5.36 -18.19 13.93
CA GLY A 363 -5.52 -18.10 12.49
C GLY A 363 -5.57 -16.66 11.99
N ASP A 364 -6.48 -16.40 11.10
CA ASP A 364 -6.76 -15.11 10.47
C ASP A 364 -7.90 -14.31 11.16
N SER A 365 -8.30 -14.73 12.37
CA SER A 365 -9.47 -14.19 13.07
C SER A 365 -9.36 -12.71 13.44
N LEU A 366 -8.13 -12.16 13.64
CA LEU A 366 -7.93 -10.73 13.88
C LEU A 366 -8.35 -9.90 12.66
N LEU A 367 -7.96 -10.35 11.48
CA LEU A 367 -8.30 -9.69 10.23
C LEU A 367 -9.79 -9.84 9.91
N ALA A 368 -10.36 -11.02 10.19
CA ALA A 368 -11.80 -11.27 10.07
C ALA A 368 -12.63 -10.31 10.94
N GLU A 369 -12.21 -10.07 12.18
CA GLU A 369 -12.87 -9.13 13.09
C GLU A 369 -12.73 -7.68 12.57
N LEU A 370 -11.53 -7.25 12.19
CA LEU A 370 -11.32 -5.90 11.67
C LEU A 370 -12.18 -5.63 10.43
N VAL A 371 -12.19 -6.55 9.46
CA VAL A 371 -12.99 -6.42 8.24
C VAL A 371 -14.50 -6.45 8.57
N GLY A 372 -14.91 -7.35 9.47
CA GLY A 372 -16.30 -7.50 9.89
C GLY A 372 -16.89 -6.27 10.55
N GLU A 373 -16.06 -5.47 11.20
CA GLU A 373 -16.48 -4.26 11.92
C GLU A 373 -16.41 -2.97 11.08
N LEU A 374 -15.92 -3.02 9.83
CA LEU A 374 -15.76 -1.82 8.98
C LEU A 374 -17.08 -1.07 8.74
N GLY A 375 -18.20 -1.78 8.68
CA GLY A 375 -19.51 -1.17 8.52
C GLY A 375 -19.89 -0.18 9.63
N ASP A 376 -19.35 -0.37 10.84
CA ASP A 376 -19.63 0.49 11.99
C ASP A 376 -18.90 1.84 11.91
N VAL A 377 -17.79 1.91 11.19
CA VAL A 377 -16.90 3.07 11.18
C VAL A 377 -16.77 3.76 9.83
N LEU A 378 -17.11 3.10 8.71
CA LEU A 378 -17.08 3.75 7.40
C LEU A 378 -18.23 4.74 7.24
N ALA A 379 -17.90 5.93 6.74
CA ALA A 379 -18.88 6.91 6.27
C ALA A 379 -19.57 6.41 4.99
N PRO A 380 -20.76 6.90 4.62
CA PRO A 380 -21.31 6.69 3.29
C PRO A 380 -20.30 7.10 2.21
N GLY A 381 -20.06 6.25 1.22
CA GLY A 381 -19.00 6.44 0.21
C GLY A 381 -17.57 6.24 0.73
N GLY A 382 -17.41 5.94 2.03
CA GLY A 382 -16.10 5.71 2.64
C GLY A 382 -15.42 4.44 2.13
N ARG A 383 -14.11 4.39 2.23
CA ARG A 383 -13.27 3.32 1.72
C ARG A 383 -12.25 2.82 2.74
N ALA A 384 -11.93 1.54 2.67
CA ALA A 384 -10.89 0.93 3.49
C ALA A 384 -9.84 0.23 2.64
N TRP A 385 -8.59 0.29 3.08
CA TRP A 385 -7.43 -0.38 2.49
C TRP A 385 -6.64 -1.08 3.57
N MET A 386 -6.39 -2.37 3.39
CA MET A 386 -5.57 -3.13 4.33
C MET A 386 -4.78 -4.23 3.66
N LEU A 387 -3.69 -4.60 4.30
CA LEU A 387 -2.93 -5.81 3.99
C LEU A 387 -3.43 -6.94 4.87
N GLY A 388 -3.25 -8.18 4.41
CA GLY A 388 -3.59 -9.32 5.23
C GLY A 388 -3.10 -10.64 4.69
N ASN A 389 -3.12 -11.62 5.59
CA ASN A 389 -2.95 -13.02 5.29
C ASN A 389 -4.24 -13.75 5.69
N TRP A 390 -4.61 -14.75 4.91
CA TRP A 390 -5.80 -15.58 5.16
C TRP A 390 -5.52 -17.05 4.95
N GLU A 391 -6.22 -17.88 5.70
CA GLU A 391 -6.12 -19.33 5.59
C GLU A 391 -6.96 -19.87 4.44
N ILE A 392 -6.36 -20.70 3.61
CA ILE A 392 -7.05 -21.51 2.61
C ILE A 392 -7.19 -22.91 3.18
N LYS A 393 -8.42 -23.36 3.40
CA LYS A 393 -8.70 -24.64 4.06
C LYS A 393 -9.12 -25.71 3.05
N ALA A 394 -8.79 -26.95 3.35
CA ALA A 394 -9.20 -28.08 2.52
C ALA A 394 -10.74 -28.22 2.41
N SER A 395 -11.48 -27.76 3.43
CA SER A 395 -12.95 -27.72 3.41
C SER A 395 -13.52 -26.70 2.42
N ASP A 396 -12.72 -25.72 2.03
CA ASP A 396 -13.12 -24.64 1.11
C ASP A 396 -12.95 -25.07 -0.34
N ALA A 397 -12.07 -26.04 -0.61
CA ALA A 397 -11.89 -26.63 -1.94
C ALA A 397 -13.11 -27.49 -2.28
N ALA A 398 -13.73 -27.26 -3.43
CA ALA A 398 -14.76 -28.17 -3.95
C ALA A 398 -14.12 -29.54 -4.18
N PRO A 399 -14.81 -30.66 -3.85
CA PRO A 399 -14.28 -31.99 -4.09
C PRO A 399 -14.24 -32.25 -5.60
N ASP A 400 -13.14 -31.92 -6.27
CA ASP A 400 -12.85 -32.35 -7.62
C ASP A 400 -11.96 -33.61 -7.57
N PRO A 401 -12.51 -34.78 -7.91
CA PRO A 401 -11.77 -36.04 -7.85
C PRO A 401 -10.66 -36.14 -8.90
N SER A 402 -10.50 -35.21 -9.80
CA SER A 402 -9.50 -35.18 -10.87
C SER A 402 -8.19 -34.48 -10.51
N LEU A 403 -8.15 -33.72 -9.39
CA LEU A 403 -6.99 -32.93 -9.00
C LEU A 403 -6.02 -33.76 -8.14
N GLY A 404 -4.83 -34.01 -8.68
CA GLY A 404 -3.85 -34.92 -8.11
C GLY A 404 -2.84 -34.34 -7.10
N SER A 405 -2.82 -33.01 -6.88
CA SER A 405 -1.87 -32.39 -5.95
C SER A 405 -2.44 -31.15 -5.27
N ALA A 406 -1.89 -30.80 -4.09
CA ALA A 406 -2.24 -29.56 -3.38
C ALA A 406 -1.92 -28.30 -4.22
N SER A 407 -0.97 -28.37 -5.13
CA SER A 407 -0.63 -27.29 -6.09
C SER A 407 -1.77 -27.01 -7.06
N ASP A 408 -2.52 -28.04 -7.45
CA ASP A 408 -3.63 -27.90 -8.40
C ASP A 408 -4.88 -27.30 -7.72
N LEU A 409 -5.02 -27.51 -6.40
CA LEU A 409 -6.09 -26.92 -5.59
C LEU A 409 -5.88 -25.42 -5.30
N LEU A 410 -4.66 -24.92 -5.45
CA LEU A 410 -4.29 -23.54 -5.20
C LEU A 410 -4.33 -22.66 -6.48
N SER A 411 -4.48 -23.27 -7.67
CA SER A 411 -4.52 -22.60 -8.95
C SER A 411 -5.96 -22.59 -9.51
N ASP A 412 -6.63 -21.46 -9.44
CA ASP A 412 -8.02 -21.29 -9.90
C ASP A 412 -8.12 -20.88 -11.38
N ALA A 413 -7.25 -21.43 -12.22
CA ALA A 413 -7.24 -21.21 -13.67
C ALA A 413 -8.38 -21.95 -14.41
N ALA A 414 -9.61 -21.98 -13.87
CA ALA A 414 -10.77 -22.49 -14.56
C ALA A 414 -11.33 -21.42 -15.54
N PRO A 415 -11.27 -21.65 -16.86
CA PRO A 415 -11.61 -20.62 -17.85
C PRO A 415 -13.11 -20.24 -17.93
N ASP A 416 -13.98 -20.92 -17.21
CA ASP A 416 -15.45 -20.78 -17.32
C ASP A 416 -16.13 -20.26 -16.03
N ARG A 417 -15.38 -19.71 -15.05
CA ARG A 417 -15.99 -19.20 -13.82
C ARG A 417 -16.60 -17.82 -14.07
N PRO A 418 -17.85 -17.55 -13.62
CA PRO A 418 -18.40 -16.19 -13.65
C PRO A 418 -17.47 -15.20 -12.92
N PHE A 419 -17.31 -14.02 -13.47
CA PHE A 419 -16.40 -12.96 -12.96
C PHE A 419 -16.66 -12.56 -11.49
N ASP A 420 -17.88 -12.74 -11.02
CA ASP A 420 -18.36 -12.43 -9.65
C ASP A 420 -18.44 -13.67 -8.74
N ALA A 421 -18.01 -14.85 -9.19
CA ALA A 421 -18.01 -16.05 -8.36
C ALA A 421 -16.85 -16.00 -7.34
N VAL A 422 -17.15 -16.38 -6.10
CA VAL A 422 -16.15 -16.47 -5.02
C VAL A 422 -15.25 -17.70 -5.29
N PRO A 423 -13.95 -17.51 -5.53
CA PRO A 423 -13.01 -18.63 -5.65
C PRO A 423 -12.78 -19.30 -4.30
N ASP A 424 -12.36 -20.56 -4.31
CA ASP A 424 -12.19 -21.35 -3.08
C ASP A 424 -11.20 -20.70 -2.11
N TRP A 425 -10.11 -20.10 -2.64
CA TRP A 425 -9.12 -19.41 -1.82
C TRP A 425 -9.66 -18.14 -1.13
N ALA A 426 -10.73 -17.54 -1.65
CA ALA A 426 -11.29 -16.29 -1.15
C ALA A 426 -12.51 -16.49 -0.24
N ARG A 427 -12.93 -17.74 0.05
CA ARG A 427 -14.13 -17.99 0.88
C ARG A 427 -14.05 -17.36 2.26
N GLY A 428 -12.88 -17.43 2.90
CA GLY A 428 -12.64 -16.74 4.17
C GLY A 428 -12.82 -15.22 4.04
N PRO A 429 -11.98 -14.52 3.26
CA PRO A 429 -12.11 -13.09 3.04
C PRO A 429 -13.48 -12.63 2.56
N ALA A 430 -14.16 -13.41 1.72
CA ALA A 430 -15.51 -13.10 1.26
C ALA A 430 -16.55 -13.12 2.40
N ALA A 431 -16.39 -14.05 3.34
CA ALA A 431 -17.28 -14.18 4.48
C ALA A 431 -17.06 -13.12 5.57
N TRP A 432 -15.88 -12.48 5.61
CA TRP A 432 -15.58 -11.43 6.59
C TRP A 432 -16.26 -10.10 6.27
N VAL A 433 -16.47 -9.81 4.98
CA VAL A 433 -17.01 -8.51 4.57
C VAL A 433 -18.51 -8.45 4.86
N PRO A 434 -18.98 -7.47 5.65
CA PRO A 434 -20.39 -7.30 5.96
C PRO A 434 -21.27 -7.18 4.71
N ASP A 435 -22.52 -7.65 4.83
CA ASP A 435 -23.52 -7.41 3.80
C ASP A 435 -23.73 -5.91 3.58
N GLY A 436 -23.90 -5.50 2.33
CA GLY A 436 -24.06 -4.09 1.97
C GLY A 436 -22.78 -3.33 1.68
N LEU A 437 -21.59 -3.86 2.03
CA LEU A 437 -20.32 -3.27 1.63
C LEU A 437 -19.77 -3.91 0.35
N ASP A 438 -19.20 -3.12 -0.51
CA ASP A 438 -18.45 -3.59 -1.68
C ASP A 438 -17.06 -4.02 -1.27
N ALA A 439 -16.52 -5.05 -1.92
CA ALA A 439 -15.16 -5.51 -1.63
C ALA A 439 -14.39 -5.97 -2.88
N TRP A 440 -13.11 -5.72 -2.85
CA TRP A 440 -12.13 -6.28 -3.76
C TRP A 440 -10.98 -6.89 -2.97
N VAL A 441 -10.85 -8.20 -3.06
CA VAL A 441 -9.75 -8.96 -2.45
C VAL A 441 -8.78 -9.36 -3.56
N ILE A 442 -7.52 -9.01 -3.37
CA ILE A 442 -6.46 -9.24 -4.36
C ILE A 442 -5.42 -10.15 -3.72
N GLN A 443 -5.32 -11.39 -4.19
CA GLN A 443 -4.32 -12.35 -3.77
C GLN A 443 -3.02 -12.12 -4.55
N ARG A 444 -1.98 -11.71 -3.84
CA ARG A 444 -0.66 -11.46 -4.43
C ARG A 444 0.18 -12.72 -4.50
N GLU A 445 0.08 -13.54 -3.49
CA GLU A 445 0.93 -14.71 -3.29
C GLU A 445 0.21 -15.74 -2.41
N VAL A 446 0.48 -17.00 -2.67
CA VAL A 446 0.05 -18.13 -1.82
C VAL A 446 1.29 -18.92 -1.41
N LEU A 447 1.45 -19.16 -0.13
CA LEU A 447 2.48 -20.03 0.40
C LEU A 447 1.87 -21.31 0.94
N ALA A 448 2.51 -22.44 0.64
CA ALA A 448 2.21 -23.68 1.33
C ALA A 448 2.60 -23.58 2.82
N PRO A 449 1.94 -24.30 3.74
CA PRO A 449 2.26 -24.28 5.15
C PRO A 449 3.75 -24.44 5.50
N PRO A 450 4.53 -25.33 4.84
CA PRO A 450 5.96 -25.44 5.07
C PRO A 450 6.74 -24.17 4.73
N ASP A 451 6.47 -23.58 3.58
CA ASP A 451 7.17 -22.36 3.11
C ASP A 451 6.83 -21.16 3.98
N TYR A 452 5.57 -21.04 4.39
CA TYR A 452 5.11 -19.98 5.29
C TYR A 452 5.77 -20.10 6.67
N ALA A 453 5.84 -21.31 7.24
CA ALA A 453 6.51 -21.56 8.52
C ALA A 453 8.00 -21.21 8.44
N GLU A 454 8.70 -21.65 7.39
CA GLU A 454 10.12 -21.37 7.20
C GLU A 454 10.39 -19.87 7.08
N MET A 455 9.57 -19.15 6.29
CA MET A 455 9.69 -17.71 6.11
C MET A 455 9.61 -16.96 7.45
N TRP A 456 8.62 -17.28 8.28
CA TRP A 456 8.40 -16.55 9.54
C TRP A 456 9.32 -16.98 10.68
N LEU A 457 9.82 -18.21 10.67
CA LEU A 457 10.89 -18.65 11.58
C LEU A 457 12.18 -17.89 11.27
N ARG A 458 12.52 -17.72 9.99
CA ARG A 458 13.69 -16.94 9.55
C ARG A 458 13.55 -15.46 9.88
N ASP A 459 12.38 -14.86 9.63
CA ASP A 459 12.07 -13.48 10.03
C ASP A 459 12.21 -13.31 11.56
N GLY A 460 11.88 -14.34 12.32
CA GLY A 460 12.10 -14.41 13.75
C GLY A 460 13.57 -14.59 14.17
N GLY A 461 14.52 -14.63 13.23
CA GLY A 461 15.93 -14.83 13.48
C GLY A 461 16.32 -16.30 13.73
N GLN A 462 15.41 -17.26 13.51
CA GLN A 462 15.70 -18.69 13.68
C GLN A 462 16.14 -19.33 12.34
N THR A 463 17.16 -20.15 12.41
CA THR A 463 17.69 -20.89 11.26
C THR A 463 17.72 -22.39 11.53
N PRO A 464 17.81 -23.25 10.52
CA PRO A 464 17.92 -24.70 10.72
C PRO A 464 19.13 -25.15 11.56
N ARG A 465 20.04 -24.25 11.89
CA ARG A 465 21.22 -24.53 12.74
C ARG A 465 20.94 -24.24 14.21
N ASP A 466 19.85 -23.56 14.51
CA ASP A 466 19.55 -23.15 15.87
C ASP A 466 18.86 -24.28 16.63
N ARG A 467 19.17 -24.37 17.92
CA ARG A 467 18.54 -25.34 18.79
C ARG A 467 17.05 -25.03 18.94
N GLY A 468 16.18 -26.01 18.74
CA GLY A 468 14.73 -25.84 18.85
C GLY A 468 14.05 -25.43 17.54
N TYR A 469 14.80 -25.22 16.46
CA TYR A 469 14.21 -24.90 15.15
C TYR A 469 13.26 -25.99 14.65
N GLU A 470 13.66 -27.27 14.75
CA GLU A 470 12.86 -28.39 14.26
C GLU A 470 11.56 -28.54 15.06
N GLU A 471 11.61 -28.33 16.37
CA GLU A 471 10.42 -28.35 17.24
C GLU A 471 9.49 -27.18 16.94
N ALA A 472 10.03 -25.97 16.75
CA ALA A 472 9.25 -24.81 16.36
C ALA A 472 8.59 -25.01 14.98
N TYR A 473 9.36 -25.51 14.01
CA TYR A 473 8.84 -25.77 12.67
C TYR A 473 7.73 -26.84 12.68
N ALA A 474 7.93 -27.93 13.42
CA ALA A 474 6.90 -28.97 13.58
C ALA A 474 5.62 -28.41 14.23
N ALA A 475 5.75 -27.54 15.22
CA ALA A 475 4.59 -26.89 15.86
C ALA A 475 3.76 -26.03 14.88
N TRP A 476 4.41 -25.36 13.93
CA TRP A 476 3.72 -24.63 12.86
C TRP A 476 2.93 -25.59 11.95
N LEU A 477 3.56 -26.66 11.50
CA LEU A 477 2.90 -27.64 10.62
C LEU A 477 1.75 -28.38 11.28
N ASP A 478 1.92 -28.78 12.55
CA ASP A 478 0.89 -29.46 13.34
C ASP A 478 -0.34 -28.56 13.56
N ASP A 479 -0.12 -27.27 13.80
CA ASP A 479 -1.19 -26.28 13.98
C ASP A 479 -1.98 -26.09 12.69
N PHE A 480 -1.31 -25.90 11.55
CA PHE A 480 -1.96 -25.81 10.25
C PHE A 480 -2.71 -27.09 9.89
N ALA A 481 -2.10 -28.25 10.11
CA ALA A 481 -2.75 -29.54 9.84
C ALA A 481 -4.02 -29.74 10.70
N ARG A 482 -3.96 -29.37 12.00
CA ARG A 482 -5.10 -29.43 12.93
C ARG A 482 -6.29 -28.57 12.45
N ARG A 483 -6.01 -27.42 11.82
CA ARG A 483 -7.03 -26.49 11.29
C ARG A 483 -7.40 -26.78 9.83
N GLY A 484 -6.78 -27.79 9.19
CA GLY A 484 -7.03 -28.15 7.80
C GLY A 484 -6.54 -27.12 6.79
N VAL A 485 -5.54 -26.32 7.16
CA VAL A 485 -4.96 -25.28 6.29
C VAL A 485 -4.06 -25.94 5.24
N ILE A 486 -4.34 -25.67 3.97
CA ILE A 486 -3.57 -26.17 2.82
C ILE A 486 -2.72 -25.08 2.16
N GLY A 487 -3.01 -23.81 2.45
CA GLY A 487 -2.26 -22.67 1.96
C GLY A 487 -2.55 -21.41 2.79
N VAL A 488 -1.67 -20.45 2.70
CA VAL A 488 -1.86 -19.11 3.26
C VAL A 488 -1.76 -18.09 2.14
N GLY A 489 -2.90 -17.45 1.84
CA GLY A 489 -2.97 -16.35 0.89
C GLY A 489 -2.47 -15.05 1.53
N MET A 490 -1.77 -14.24 0.75
CA MET A 490 -1.26 -12.93 1.15
C MET A 490 -1.64 -11.89 0.12
N GLY A 491 -2.14 -10.74 0.56
CA GLY A 491 -2.56 -9.73 -0.40
C GLY A 491 -3.20 -8.49 0.19
N TYR A 492 -4.15 -7.94 -0.56
CA TYR A 492 -4.81 -6.68 -0.27
C TYR A 492 -6.32 -6.89 -0.12
N ILE A 493 -6.91 -6.16 0.81
CA ILE A 493 -8.36 -6.09 0.97
C ILE A 493 -8.77 -4.63 0.84
N SER A 494 -9.63 -4.34 -0.13
CA SER A 494 -10.26 -3.04 -0.29
C SER A 494 -11.76 -3.19 -0.08
N VAL A 495 -12.32 -2.31 0.73
CA VAL A 495 -13.76 -2.29 1.04
C VAL A 495 -14.29 -0.88 0.81
N ARG A 496 -15.52 -0.77 0.28
CA ARG A 496 -16.20 0.52 0.11
C ARG A 496 -17.62 0.45 0.65
N ALA A 497 -18.01 1.48 1.39
CA ALA A 497 -19.40 1.69 1.75
C ALA A 497 -20.18 2.29 0.57
N PRO A 498 -21.47 1.95 0.38
CA PRO A 498 -22.29 2.59 -0.63
C PRO A 498 -22.41 4.09 -0.36
N GLU A 499 -22.58 4.87 -1.44
CA GLU A 499 -22.93 6.28 -1.32
C GLU A 499 -24.35 6.37 -0.73
N GLY A 500 -24.54 7.15 0.32
CA GLY A 500 -25.87 7.43 0.86
C GLY A 500 -26.65 8.30 -0.12
N ASP A 501 -27.92 8.03 -0.33
CA ASP A 501 -28.81 8.96 -1.05
C ASP A 501 -28.77 10.32 -0.32
N ALA A 502 -28.38 11.37 -1.03
CA ALA A 502 -28.19 12.73 -0.47
C ALA A 502 -29.50 13.35 0.10
N GLY A 503 -30.58 12.61 0.21
CA GLY A 503 -31.89 13.01 0.68
C GLY A 503 -32.48 12.19 1.83
N ASP A 504 -31.86 11.09 2.22
CA ASP A 504 -32.43 10.21 3.26
C ASP A 504 -31.67 10.36 4.58
N SER A 505 -32.23 11.17 5.50
CA SER A 505 -31.73 11.35 6.86
C SER A 505 -31.92 10.10 7.76
N ASN A 506 -32.45 9.00 7.21
CA ASN A 506 -32.66 7.72 7.89
C ASN A 506 -31.72 6.63 7.36
N ALA A 507 -30.42 6.87 7.41
CA ALA A 507 -29.38 5.87 7.08
C ALA A 507 -29.36 4.64 8.05
N ARG A 508 -30.45 4.38 8.77
CA ARG A 508 -30.58 3.26 9.73
C ARG A 508 -31.27 2.02 9.16
N ASP A 509 -31.87 2.11 7.95
CA ASP A 509 -32.70 1.02 7.44
C ASP A 509 -31.89 -0.13 6.79
N TRP A 510 -30.59 -0.01 6.63
CA TRP A 510 -29.78 -1.13 6.15
C TRP A 510 -29.53 -2.20 7.23
N GLU A 511 -29.51 -1.85 8.54
CA GLU A 511 -29.42 -2.81 9.62
C GLU A 511 -30.70 -3.69 9.76
N ALA A 512 -31.83 -3.18 9.32
CA ALA A 512 -33.10 -3.90 9.35
C ALA A 512 -33.27 -4.90 8.19
N ALA A 513 -32.54 -4.76 7.10
CA ALA A 513 -32.66 -5.62 5.91
C ALA A 513 -31.94 -6.98 6.08
N GLY A 514 -31.02 -7.11 7.03
CA GLY A 514 -30.19 -8.32 7.22
C GLY A 514 -30.82 -9.45 8.04
N SER A 515 -32.01 -9.30 8.65
CA SER A 515 -32.55 -10.31 9.57
C SER A 515 -33.79 -11.08 9.09
N ASN A 516 -34.30 -10.85 7.89
CA ASN A 516 -35.46 -11.57 7.34
C ASN A 516 -35.18 -12.15 5.95
N VAL A 517 -34.53 -13.30 5.89
CA VAL A 517 -34.58 -14.19 4.72
C VAL A 517 -35.88 -14.97 4.79
N GLY A 518 -36.96 -14.36 4.38
CA GLY A 518 -38.28 -14.98 4.28
C GLY A 518 -39.31 -14.01 3.72
N ASP A 519 -39.81 -14.30 2.50
CA ASP A 519 -40.97 -13.70 1.84
C ASP A 519 -40.89 -12.22 1.42
N TRP A 520 -40.11 -11.93 0.37
CA TRP A 520 -40.16 -10.63 -0.34
C TRP A 520 -40.63 -10.72 -1.81
N ASP A 521 -41.44 -11.75 -2.19
CA ASP A 521 -41.98 -11.86 -3.54
C ASP A 521 -43.31 -11.11 -3.79
N ALA A 522 -43.74 -10.22 -2.87
CA ALA A 522 -45.07 -9.63 -2.93
C ALA A 522 -45.15 -8.10 -3.04
N ALA A 523 -44.05 -7.36 -3.21
CA ALA A 523 -44.13 -5.92 -3.45
C ALA A 523 -43.25 -5.54 -4.65
N GLY A 524 -43.87 -5.32 -5.81
CA GLY A 524 -43.33 -4.89 -7.10
C GLY A 524 -42.23 -3.87 -7.15
N SER A 525 -41.06 -4.17 -6.54
CA SER A 525 -39.81 -3.47 -6.80
C SER A 525 -39.21 -4.02 -8.09
N ASN A 526 -38.94 -3.15 -9.07
CA ASN A 526 -38.36 -3.51 -10.35
C ASN A 526 -37.05 -4.31 -10.15
N ALA A 527 -36.86 -5.37 -10.92
CA ALA A 527 -35.65 -6.20 -10.90
C ALA A 527 -34.34 -5.36 -11.03
N GLU A 528 -34.44 -4.19 -11.70
CA GLU A 528 -33.35 -3.21 -11.82
C GLU A 528 -32.96 -2.55 -10.48
N ASP A 529 -33.90 -2.27 -9.59
CA ASP A 529 -33.61 -1.69 -8.27
C ASP A 529 -33.01 -2.73 -7.32
N SER A 530 -33.41 -3.99 -7.43
CA SER A 530 -32.79 -5.08 -6.67
C SER A 530 -31.38 -5.39 -7.11
N ALA A 531 -31.06 -5.28 -8.41
CA ALA A 531 -29.72 -5.46 -8.94
C ALA A 531 -28.76 -4.34 -8.48
N LYS A 532 -29.25 -3.08 -8.35
CA LYS A 532 -28.49 -1.95 -7.84
C LYS A 532 -28.11 -2.06 -6.37
N ARG A 533 -28.81 -2.88 -5.60
CA ARG A 533 -28.60 -3.05 -4.16
C ARG A 533 -27.67 -4.22 -3.80
N ARG A 534 -27.28 -5.08 -4.76
CA ARG A 534 -26.34 -6.17 -4.47
C ARG A 534 -24.93 -5.61 -4.28
N PRO A 535 -24.23 -5.98 -3.19
CA PRO A 535 -22.85 -5.57 -2.98
C PRO A 535 -21.96 -6.14 -4.09
N TRP A 536 -21.04 -5.32 -4.57
CA TRP A 536 -20.05 -5.75 -5.55
C TRP A 536 -18.93 -6.50 -4.86
N ARG A 537 -18.65 -7.72 -5.30
CA ARG A 537 -17.57 -8.56 -4.77
C ARG A 537 -16.65 -8.94 -5.92
N ARG A 538 -15.38 -8.66 -5.76
CA ARG A 538 -14.35 -9.04 -6.72
C ARG A 538 -13.21 -9.75 -6.03
N PHE A 539 -12.76 -10.84 -6.63
CA PHE A 539 -11.64 -11.64 -6.17
C PHE A 539 -10.66 -11.80 -7.32
N GLU A 540 -9.41 -11.41 -7.12
CA GLU A 540 -8.41 -11.38 -8.17
C GLU A 540 -7.09 -11.96 -7.67
N GLU A 541 -6.47 -12.76 -8.50
CA GLU A 541 -5.15 -13.35 -8.24
C GLU A 541 -4.12 -12.69 -9.16
N LEU A 542 -3.00 -12.25 -8.60
CA LEU A 542 -1.94 -11.65 -9.38
C LEU A 542 -1.14 -12.73 -10.11
N SER A 543 -1.06 -12.63 -11.42
CA SER A 543 -0.22 -13.50 -12.27
C SER A 543 1.19 -12.97 -12.50
N GLY A 544 1.51 -11.79 -11.98
CA GLY A 544 2.79 -11.12 -12.20
C GLY A 544 3.16 -10.11 -11.11
N PRO A 545 4.26 -9.38 -11.27
CA PRO A 545 4.69 -8.36 -10.31
C PRO A 545 3.66 -7.24 -10.22
N ALA A 546 3.43 -6.72 -9.00
CA ALA A 546 2.55 -5.59 -8.80
C ALA A 546 3.03 -4.36 -9.61
N PRO A 547 2.10 -3.62 -10.22
CA PRO A 547 2.45 -2.44 -11.03
C PRO A 547 3.04 -1.32 -10.16
N ILE A 548 3.82 -0.44 -10.81
CA ILE A 548 4.47 0.69 -10.13
C ILE A 548 3.44 1.73 -9.68
N ASP A 549 2.41 1.98 -10.48
CA ASP A 549 1.29 2.87 -10.15
C ASP A 549 0.03 2.04 -9.85
N LEU A 550 -0.01 1.50 -8.65
CA LEU A 550 -1.10 0.66 -8.21
C LEU A 550 -2.37 1.48 -7.91
N HIS A 551 -2.21 2.69 -7.37
CA HIS A 551 -3.33 3.55 -7.01
C HIS A 551 -4.20 3.93 -8.21
N GLY A 552 -3.60 4.44 -9.29
CA GLY A 552 -4.33 4.87 -10.49
C GLY A 552 -5.13 3.74 -11.13
N TYR A 553 -4.55 2.53 -11.17
CA TYR A 553 -5.25 1.34 -11.65
C TYR A 553 -6.45 1.00 -10.78
N VAL A 554 -6.24 0.92 -9.48
CA VAL A 554 -7.27 0.51 -8.52
C VAL A 554 -8.43 1.50 -8.49
N GLU A 555 -8.17 2.80 -8.47
CA GLU A 555 -9.23 3.81 -8.54
C GLU A 555 -9.99 3.76 -9.88
N GLY A 556 -9.30 3.47 -10.98
CA GLY A 556 -9.93 3.25 -12.27
C GLY A 556 -10.92 2.09 -12.24
N VAL A 557 -10.56 0.96 -11.63
CA VAL A 557 -11.46 -0.20 -11.48
C VAL A 557 -12.67 0.15 -10.61
N TRP A 558 -12.46 0.84 -9.49
CA TRP A 558 -13.56 1.29 -8.63
C TRP A 558 -14.50 2.27 -9.34
N ALA A 559 -13.97 3.18 -10.16
CA ALA A 559 -14.78 4.13 -10.93
C ALA A 559 -15.72 3.44 -11.94
N HIS A 560 -15.37 2.25 -12.44
CA HIS A 560 -16.21 1.49 -13.38
C HIS A 560 -17.23 0.56 -12.70
N ARG A 561 -17.17 0.44 -11.39
CA ARG A 561 -18.09 -0.40 -10.59
C ARG A 561 -19.56 -0.10 -10.88
N ASP A 562 -19.93 1.17 -10.93
CA ASP A 562 -21.32 1.59 -11.12
C ASP A 562 -21.83 1.32 -12.54
N LEU A 563 -20.95 1.46 -13.55
CA LEU A 563 -21.25 1.06 -14.92
C LEU A 563 -21.52 -0.45 -15.01
N LEU A 564 -20.71 -1.28 -14.33
CA LEU A 564 -20.90 -2.73 -14.30
C LEU A 564 -22.22 -3.14 -13.62
N ARG A 565 -22.63 -2.39 -12.58
CA ARG A 565 -23.90 -2.61 -11.87
C ARG A 565 -25.13 -2.19 -12.67
N ALA A 566 -24.99 -1.15 -13.47
CA ALA A 566 -26.11 -0.60 -14.25
C ALA A 566 -26.63 -1.52 -15.35
N GLY A 567 -25.94 -2.64 -15.61
CA GLY A 567 -26.38 -3.71 -16.50
C GLY A 567 -26.05 -3.48 -17.98
N ASP A 568 -26.48 -4.42 -18.83
CA ASP A 568 -26.12 -4.47 -20.25
C ASP A 568 -26.58 -3.25 -21.06
N SER A 569 -27.74 -2.70 -20.75
CA SER A 569 -28.25 -1.49 -21.40
C SER A 569 -27.33 -0.30 -21.18
N ALA A 570 -26.80 -0.15 -19.96
CA ALA A 570 -25.84 0.91 -19.62
C ALA A 570 -24.49 0.70 -20.31
N LEU A 571 -23.99 -0.54 -20.34
CA LEU A 571 -22.76 -0.88 -21.07
C LEU A 571 -22.90 -0.61 -22.55
N LEU A 572 -24.01 -1.00 -23.19
CA LEU A 572 -24.26 -0.74 -24.61
C LEU A 572 -24.37 0.76 -24.94
N ALA A 573 -24.84 1.57 -23.98
CA ALA A 573 -24.90 3.02 -24.11
C ALA A 573 -23.58 3.72 -23.79
N ALA A 574 -22.65 3.04 -23.13
CA ALA A 574 -21.36 3.60 -22.73
C ALA A 574 -20.45 3.84 -23.94
N ARG A 575 -19.62 4.90 -23.85
CA ARG A 575 -18.49 5.16 -24.75
C ARG A 575 -17.24 4.69 -24.05
N LEU A 576 -16.61 3.65 -24.61
CA LEU A 576 -15.46 2.98 -24.01
C LEU A 576 -14.20 3.25 -24.84
N ALA A 577 -13.06 3.39 -24.16
CA ALA A 577 -11.75 3.50 -24.79
C ALA A 577 -10.86 2.32 -24.34
N CYS A 578 -10.20 1.68 -25.31
CA CYS A 578 -9.27 0.59 -25.04
C CYS A 578 -7.92 1.13 -24.53
N ARG A 579 -7.44 0.57 -23.39
CA ARG A 579 -6.14 0.81 -22.77
C ARG A 579 -5.26 -0.45 -22.75
N GLY A 580 -5.70 -1.49 -23.46
CA GLY A 580 -4.98 -2.76 -23.55
C GLY A 580 -4.13 -2.88 -24.81
N VAL A 581 -3.38 -3.97 -24.89
CA VAL A 581 -2.62 -4.38 -26.06
C VAL A 581 -3.18 -5.70 -26.57
N GLU A 582 -3.36 -5.81 -27.89
CA GLU A 582 -3.78 -7.05 -28.53
C GLU A 582 -2.56 -7.90 -28.90
N HIS A 583 -2.55 -9.15 -28.43
CA HIS A 583 -1.55 -10.17 -28.81
C HIS A 583 -2.22 -11.16 -29.80
N ARG A 584 -1.61 -11.29 -30.97
CA ARG A 584 -2.02 -12.26 -32.00
C ARG A 584 -1.01 -13.39 -32.06
N LEU A 585 -1.43 -14.60 -31.70
CA LEU A 585 -0.58 -15.78 -31.75
C LEU A 585 -0.83 -16.57 -33.03
N HIS A 586 0.22 -16.75 -33.83
CA HIS A 586 0.18 -17.47 -35.09
C HIS A 586 0.92 -18.79 -35.00
N ALA A 587 0.38 -19.84 -35.60
CA ALA A 587 1.14 -21.05 -35.84
C ALA A 587 2.21 -20.77 -36.91
N PRO A 588 3.41 -21.36 -36.82
CA PRO A 588 4.46 -21.14 -37.78
C PRO A 588 3.98 -21.32 -39.23
N GLY A 589 4.12 -20.29 -40.06
CA GLY A 589 3.74 -20.29 -41.46
C GLY A 589 2.25 -20.09 -41.74
N GLN A 590 1.44 -19.85 -40.73
CA GLN A 590 0.00 -19.53 -40.91
C GLN A 590 -0.22 -18.01 -40.81
N PRO A 591 -0.94 -17.41 -41.77
CA PRO A 591 -1.22 -15.96 -41.75
C PRO A 591 -2.29 -15.57 -40.73
N GLU A 592 -3.22 -16.47 -40.42
CA GLU A 592 -4.29 -16.21 -39.47
C GLU A 592 -3.89 -16.58 -38.05
N PRO A 593 -4.21 -15.76 -37.04
CA PRO A 593 -3.95 -16.11 -35.65
C PRO A 593 -4.86 -17.26 -35.20
N PHE A 594 -4.33 -18.21 -34.47
CA PHE A 594 -5.11 -19.27 -33.83
C PHE A 594 -5.65 -18.83 -32.45
N MET A 595 -5.11 -17.73 -31.90
CA MET A 595 -5.50 -17.18 -30.61
C MET A 595 -5.32 -15.67 -30.59
N LEU A 596 -6.30 -14.96 -30.06
CA LEU A 596 -6.28 -13.53 -29.77
C LEU A 596 -6.36 -13.33 -28.26
N LYS A 597 -5.51 -12.45 -27.71
CA LYS A 597 -5.54 -12.05 -26.31
C LYS A 597 -5.49 -10.55 -26.20
N LEU A 598 -6.21 -10.02 -25.21
CA LEU A 598 -6.09 -8.63 -24.77
C LEU A 598 -5.35 -8.61 -23.43
N ALA A 599 -4.26 -7.85 -23.35
CA ALA A 599 -3.42 -7.74 -22.19
C ALA A 599 -3.49 -6.33 -21.60
N GLN A 600 -3.44 -6.25 -20.29
CA GLN A 600 -3.30 -4.98 -19.57
C GLN A 600 -1.93 -4.35 -19.85
N VAL A 601 -1.91 -3.02 -20.05
CA VAL A 601 -0.68 -2.21 -20.07
C VAL A 601 -0.37 -1.70 -18.66
N ALA A 602 -1.42 -1.39 -17.89
CA ALA A 602 -1.32 -1.00 -16.48
C ALA A 602 -2.24 -1.91 -15.67
N GLY A 603 -1.87 -2.26 -14.46
CA GLY A 603 -2.64 -3.18 -13.61
C GLY A 603 -1.85 -4.44 -13.26
N PHE A 604 -2.52 -5.54 -13.08
CA PHE A 604 -1.92 -6.78 -12.58
C PHE A 604 -1.44 -7.74 -13.69
N ALA A 605 -1.18 -7.21 -14.89
CA ALA A 605 -0.72 -7.97 -16.05
C ALA A 605 -1.72 -9.07 -16.51
N ALA A 606 -3.02 -8.85 -16.28
CA ALA A 606 -4.05 -9.79 -16.73
C ALA A 606 -4.11 -9.88 -18.25
N GLU A 607 -4.33 -11.09 -18.75
CA GLU A 607 -4.58 -11.38 -20.16
C GLU A 607 -5.90 -12.10 -20.32
N VAL A 608 -6.74 -11.63 -21.24
CA VAL A 608 -8.03 -12.22 -21.56
C VAL A 608 -7.98 -12.77 -22.98
N GLN A 609 -8.30 -14.05 -23.17
CA GLN A 609 -8.49 -14.62 -24.48
C GLN A 609 -9.84 -14.16 -25.05
N VAL A 610 -9.83 -13.67 -26.29
CA VAL A 610 -11.00 -13.08 -26.93
C VAL A 610 -11.25 -13.68 -28.32
N THR A 611 -12.49 -13.59 -28.77
CA THR A 611 -12.89 -13.97 -30.13
C THR A 611 -12.58 -12.84 -31.11
N SER A 612 -12.70 -13.12 -32.39
CA SER A 612 -12.52 -12.12 -33.44
C SER A 612 -13.57 -11.00 -33.37
N ALA A 613 -14.82 -11.31 -33.00
CA ALA A 613 -15.86 -10.33 -32.82
C ALA A 613 -15.57 -9.38 -31.67
N VAL A 614 -15.14 -9.93 -30.50
CA VAL A 614 -14.72 -9.15 -29.32
C VAL A 614 -13.52 -8.27 -29.67
N ALA A 615 -12.49 -8.83 -30.30
CA ALA A 615 -11.30 -8.07 -30.70
C ALA A 615 -11.63 -6.94 -31.67
N GLY A 616 -12.54 -7.19 -32.60
CA GLY A 616 -13.04 -6.19 -33.57
C GLY A 616 -13.77 -5.03 -32.89
N VAL A 617 -14.66 -5.32 -31.93
CA VAL A 617 -15.38 -4.30 -31.17
C VAL A 617 -14.44 -3.52 -30.27
N VAL A 618 -13.58 -4.22 -29.51
CA VAL A 618 -12.63 -3.58 -28.58
C VAL A 618 -11.59 -2.75 -29.31
N GLY A 619 -11.11 -3.22 -30.47
CA GLY A 619 -10.17 -2.47 -31.30
C GLY A 619 -10.74 -1.16 -31.87
N ALA A 620 -12.07 -1.05 -31.94
CA ALA A 620 -12.78 0.17 -32.35
C ALA A 620 -13.22 1.05 -31.16
N CYS A 621 -12.96 0.63 -29.91
CA CYS A 621 -13.27 1.41 -28.72
C CYS A 621 -12.24 2.54 -28.53
N ASP A 622 -12.51 3.72 -29.08
CA ASP A 622 -11.71 4.94 -28.97
C ASP A 622 -12.38 6.03 -28.12
N GLY A 623 -13.57 5.78 -27.59
CA GLY A 623 -14.40 6.72 -26.83
C GLY A 623 -15.37 7.56 -27.67
N GLU A 624 -15.36 7.45 -29.00
CA GLU A 624 -16.23 8.26 -29.88
C GLU A 624 -17.62 7.66 -30.05
N LEU A 625 -17.70 6.34 -30.24
CA LEU A 625 -18.98 5.64 -30.45
C LEU A 625 -19.41 4.86 -29.20
N THR A 626 -20.73 4.62 -29.10
CA THR A 626 -21.25 3.75 -28.04
C THR A 626 -20.93 2.29 -28.35
N LEU A 627 -20.76 1.47 -27.30
CA LEU A 627 -20.53 0.04 -27.47
C LEU A 627 -21.59 -0.64 -28.36
N GLY A 628 -22.86 -0.28 -28.17
CA GLY A 628 -23.96 -0.81 -29.00
C GLY A 628 -23.78 -0.50 -30.49
N ALA A 629 -23.39 0.73 -30.83
CA ALA A 629 -23.12 1.12 -32.21
C ALA A 629 -21.91 0.37 -32.81
N LEU A 630 -20.91 0.09 -32.03
CA LEU A 630 -19.74 -0.71 -32.44
C LEU A 630 -20.12 -2.17 -32.66
N CYS A 631 -20.95 -2.77 -31.80
CA CYS A 631 -21.48 -4.11 -32.00
C CYS A 631 -22.28 -4.21 -33.31
N ASP A 632 -23.16 -3.22 -33.59
CA ASP A 632 -23.95 -3.18 -34.81
C ASP A 632 -23.08 -3.07 -36.08
N ALA A 633 -22.01 -2.27 -36.03
CA ALA A 633 -21.06 -2.13 -37.12
C ALA A 633 -20.27 -3.43 -37.37
N VAL A 634 -19.80 -4.09 -36.32
CA VAL A 634 -19.09 -5.37 -36.44
C VAL A 634 -20.01 -6.47 -36.93
N ALA A 635 -21.27 -6.52 -36.49
CA ALA A 635 -22.27 -7.47 -36.98
C ALA A 635 -22.49 -7.33 -38.51
N GLN A 636 -22.58 -6.10 -39.02
CA GLN A 636 -22.67 -5.85 -40.45
C GLN A 636 -21.43 -6.34 -41.22
N LEU A 637 -20.24 -6.16 -40.66
CA LEU A 637 -18.99 -6.63 -41.27
C LEU A 637 -18.89 -8.15 -41.32
N LEU A 638 -19.36 -8.82 -40.27
CA LEU A 638 -19.36 -10.30 -40.18
C LEU A 638 -20.53 -10.94 -40.97
N GLY A 639 -21.56 -10.17 -41.26
CA GLY A 639 -22.79 -10.68 -41.87
C GLY A 639 -23.68 -11.47 -40.88
N GLU A 640 -23.55 -11.17 -39.58
CA GLU A 640 -24.24 -11.82 -38.49
C GLU A 640 -25.36 -10.92 -37.91
N PRO A 641 -26.36 -11.49 -37.20
CA PRO A 641 -27.35 -10.70 -36.47
C PRO A 641 -26.66 -9.88 -35.33
N ALA A 642 -27.06 -8.62 -35.18
CA ALA A 642 -26.51 -7.75 -34.14
C ALA A 642 -26.71 -8.29 -32.72
N GLU A 643 -27.79 -9.02 -32.47
CA GLU A 643 -28.11 -9.64 -31.18
C GLU A 643 -27.14 -10.76 -30.83
N ASP A 644 -26.73 -11.55 -31.82
CA ASP A 644 -25.75 -12.65 -31.61
C ASP A 644 -24.38 -12.06 -31.24
N VAL A 645 -23.95 -11.01 -31.95
CA VAL A 645 -22.69 -10.30 -31.63
C VAL A 645 -22.75 -9.65 -30.24
N ARG A 646 -23.87 -9.03 -29.85
CA ARG A 646 -24.03 -8.46 -28.52
C ARG A 646 -23.95 -9.53 -27.42
N THR A 647 -24.60 -10.68 -27.62
CA THR A 647 -24.62 -11.81 -26.70
C THR A 647 -23.21 -12.36 -26.48
N GLU A 648 -22.39 -12.41 -27.53
CA GLU A 648 -21.00 -12.84 -27.47
C GLU A 648 -20.09 -11.77 -26.80
N VAL A 649 -20.27 -10.49 -27.14
CA VAL A 649 -19.36 -9.40 -26.75
C VAL A 649 -19.59 -8.93 -25.32
N LEU A 650 -20.82 -8.87 -24.82
CA LEU A 650 -21.14 -8.29 -23.51
C LEU A 650 -20.42 -8.96 -22.33
N PRO A 651 -20.35 -10.29 -22.21
CA PRO A 651 -19.62 -10.94 -21.13
C PRO A 651 -18.12 -10.55 -21.13
N ALA A 652 -17.49 -10.58 -22.31
CA ALA A 652 -16.08 -10.21 -22.44
C ALA A 652 -15.84 -8.72 -22.12
N VAL A 653 -16.74 -7.82 -22.57
CA VAL A 653 -16.65 -6.39 -22.25
C VAL A 653 -16.79 -6.15 -20.74
N ARG A 654 -17.70 -6.86 -20.05
CA ARG A 654 -17.80 -6.77 -18.59
C ARG A 654 -16.47 -7.10 -17.89
N GLU A 655 -15.85 -8.19 -18.30
CA GLU A 655 -14.54 -8.60 -17.80
C GLU A 655 -13.47 -7.55 -18.12
N LEU A 656 -13.38 -7.08 -19.35
CA LEU A 656 -12.39 -6.09 -19.79
C LEU A 656 -12.55 -4.73 -19.09
N VAL A 657 -13.79 -4.30 -18.82
CA VAL A 657 -14.07 -3.10 -18.00
C VAL A 657 -13.67 -3.34 -16.55
N GLY A 658 -14.02 -4.49 -15.98
CA GLY A 658 -13.61 -4.88 -14.64
C GLY A 658 -12.08 -4.94 -14.47
N LEU A 659 -11.35 -5.32 -15.50
CA LEU A 659 -9.88 -5.34 -15.52
C LEU A 659 -9.26 -3.97 -15.88
N GLY A 660 -10.06 -2.94 -16.19
CA GLY A 660 -9.52 -1.64 -16.60
C GLY A 660 -8.82 -1.65 -17.97
N ILE A 661 -9.03 -2.70 -18.78
CA ILE A 661 -8.58 -2.77 -20.18
C ILE A 661 -9.46 -1.86 -21.04
N LEU A 662 -10.75 -1.83 -20.75
CA LEU A 662 -11.71 -0.85 -21.27
C LEU A 662 -12.07 0.14 -20.17
N ILE A 663 -12.00 1.42 -20.48
CA ILE A 663 -12.36 2.50 -19.57
C ILE A 663 -13.46 3.37 -20.16
N SER A 664 -14.37 3.87 -19.30
CA SER A 664 -15.34 4.91 -19.67
C SER A 664 -14.69 6.28 -19.52
N GLY A 665 -14.96 7.20 -20.44
CA GLY A 665 -14.50 8.58 -20.34
C GLY A 665 -14.09 9.19 -21.67
N GLU A 666 -13.94 10.52 -21.69
CA GLU A 666 -13.47 11.23 -22.87
C GLU A 666 -12.06 10.79 -23.27
N PRO A 667 -11.78 10.65 -24.56
CA PRO A 667 -10.45 10.30 -25.04
C PRO A 667 -9.46 11.36 -24.56
N SER A 668 -8.46 10.92 -23.78
CA SER A 668 -7.32 11.79 -23.41
C SER A 668 -6.62 12.22 -24.69
N THR A 669 -6.64 13.52 -24.99
CA THR A 669 -5.95 14.16 -26.13
C THR A 669 -4.42 14.04 -26.08
N ALA A 670 -3.87 13.25 -25.17
CA ALA A 670 -2.44 13.15 -24.89
C ALA A 670 -1.71 12.00 -25.63
N GLN A 671 -2.40 11.24 -26.52
CA GLN A 671 -1.74 10.17 -27.31
C GLN A 671 -2.24 10.21 -28.77
N ARG A 672 -1.84 11.21 -29.53
CA ARG A 672 -1.72 11.15 -30.98
C ARG A 672 -0.26 11.46 -31.38
#